data_f699f99448f04d6af3323d0ab4a9070c
#
_entry.id   f699f99448f04d6af3323d0ab4a9070c
#
_cell.length_a   1.000
_cell.length_b   1.000
_cell.length_c   1.000
_cell.angle_alpha   90.00
_cell.angle_beta   90.00
_cell.angle_gamma   90.00
#
_symmetry.space_group_name_H-M   'P 1'
#
loop_
_entity.id
_entity.type
_entity.pdbx_description
1 polymer ?
#
loop_
_entity_poly.entity_id
_entity_poly.type
_entity_poly.pdbx_seq_one_letter_code
_entity_poly.pdbx_strand_id
1 'polypeptide(L)'
;MSFKKVKLLFLLVSLSLLFVSTSNIWAGEADAFLPPFDNTVNTLLYFVLLAAVCGLVYGIYLAFKVLKVDPGTPKMVEVSRAIQEGAKAYLTQQMRVLAIFIFALTVLIFFVYKNIYILPEGGGTNWKLVWGIALAFLLGSCLSAATGLIGMSVAVRANTRVANAARFSFKKALETAFEAGTVTGMFTVGMGLLGATIIFMIFKEQSMMVLLGFGFGGSLVALFMRVGGGIYTKAADVGADLVGKVEAGIPEDDPRNPATIADNVGDNVGDCAGMAADLFESYEVTLVAAMILGAAYAAFDPTPAGRDLALKMIVFPLLVRGVGVFASILGTWSVKGKDKEDFNPMRPIQNGFLVAALVSTIGFVLINYFYIKTPEGNPDWRFSLATFAGIVLAVIISYLTEYYTALEYSPVKQTAKASKTGPATVILAGFSEGLESTVAAILVIAVAVFASFIIFGGNLALAAYGIALCGMGMLTTTGFVVSMDSYGPISDNANGIFEMSKVLEEDKNPNSYKIVHKLDAVGNTTKAVTKGFAIASAVVAAVALFRSYSSEINILDPGLNFAEKGIQVNLPAVFVGLLIGGAMPFLFSSIAIRAVGRAAFQVVEEVRRQFREMPGIMEGKTKPDYSRCVAISTSAAQRELTTPGLIAVLTPMIVGFLLGVEGLGGFLAGIILTGQLLAVMFSNSGGTWDNAKKSIEAGLYGGKGTEAHKAGIIGDTVGDPFKDTAGPSLNPLIKVMNLVAILILPLIVGASKLPHNVKVIVSIVSILVLLTFLFISKRKVEY
;
A
#
# COMPACT_ATOMS: atom_id res chain seq x y z
N MET A 1 24.82 12.24 4.77
CA MET A 1 24.63 13.32 5.77
C MET A 1 24.66 12.70 7.16
N SER A 2 25.36 13.30 8.16
CA SER A 2 25.35 12.68 9.48
C SER A 2 23.92 12.76 10.04
N PHE A 3 23.51 11.71 10.73
CA PHE A 3 22.21 11.58 11.41
C PHE A 3 21.89 12.79 12.33
N LYS A 4 22.94 13.51 12.81
CA LYS A 4 22.86 14.73 13.58
C LYS A 4 22.22 15.92 12.82
N LYS A 5 22.47 16.05 11.50
CA LYS A 5 21.90 17.13 10.68
C LYS A 5 20.42 16.91 10.38
N VAL A 6 19.99 15.67 10.21
CA VAL A 6 18.57 15.32 10.04
C VAL A 6 17.78 15.64 11.32
N LYS A 7 18.33 15.27 12.49
CA LYS A 7 17.73 15.60 13.79
C LYS A 7 17.58 17.11 13.99
N LEU A 8 18.60 17.89 13.63
CA LEU A 8 18.57 19.35 13.80
C LEU A 8 17.51 20.01 12.91
N LEU A 9 17.39 19.58 11.63
CA LEU A 9 16.39 20.11 10.71
C LEU A 9 14.96 19.74 11.12
N PHE A 10 14.75 18.50 11.55
CA PHE A 10 13.46 18.08 12.08
C PHE A 10 13.08 18.87 13.35
N LEU A 11 14.05 19.14 14.22
CA LEU A 11 13.88 19.98 15.40
C LEU A 11 13.48 21.42 15.03
N LEU A 12 14.05 21.99 13.97
CA LEU A 12 13.71 23.35 13.50
C LEU A 12 12.27 23.43 12.95
N VAL A 13 11.81 22.43 12.18
CA VAL A 13 10.42 22.35 11.72
C VAL A 13 9.47 22.16 12.90
N SER A 14 9.82 21.27 13.84
CA SER A 14 9.02 21.03 15.04
C SER A 14 8.90 22.31 15.90
N LEU A 15 9.97 23.06 16.06
CA LEU A 15 9.98 24.35 16.76
C LEU A 15 9.13 25.39 16.02
N SER A 16 9.19 25.47 14.68
CA SER A 16 8.36 26.41 13.93
C SER A 16 6.86 26.10 14.05
N LEU A 17 6.48 24.83 14.09
CA LEU A 17 5.10 24.40 14.32
C LEU A 17 4.63 24.69 15.74
N LEU A 18 5.49 24.53 16.74
CA LEU A 18 5.19 24.89 18.13
C LEU A 18 4.92 26.39 18.29
N PHE A 19 5.58 27.26 17.52
CA PHE A 19 5.30 28.71 17.51
C PHE A 19 3.92 29.04 16.93
N VAL A 20 3.42 28.27 15.94
CA VAL A 20 2.08 28.46 15.34
C VAL A 20 0.97 28.01 16.30
N SER A 21 1.24 27.03 17.16
CA SER A 21 0.25 26.46 18.06
C SER A 21 -0.11 27.33 19.28
N THR A 22 0.39 28.57 19.40
CA THR A 22 0.09 29.47 20.52
C THR A 22 -1.23 30.23 20.40
N SER A 23 -1.96 30.12 19.31
CA SER A 23 -3.30 30.68 19.15
C SER A 23 -4.36 29.72 19.69
N ASN A 24 -5.16 30.16 20.66
CA ASN A 24 -6.31 29.40 21.15
C ASN A 24 -7.28 29.15 20.02
N ILE A 25 -7.26 27.94 19.48
CA ILE A 25 -8.22 27.47 18.49
C ILE A 25 -9.27 26.69 19.27
N TRP A 26 -10.47 27.24 19.34
CA TRP A 26 -11.61 26.50 19.84
C TRP A 26 -11.86 25.36 18.88
N ALA A 27 -11.64 24.12 19.31
CA ALA A 27 -12.20 22.96 18.62
C ALA A 27 -13.72 23.10 18.75
N GLY A 28 -14.38 23.34 17.63
CA GLY A 28 -15.85 23.45 17.63
C GLY A 28 -16.47 22.22 18.27
N GLU A 29 -17.68 22.39 18.80
CA GLU A 29 -18.49 21.38 19.47
C GLU A 29 -18.90 20.21 18.53
N ALA A 30 -17.98 19.61 17.78
CA ALA A 30 -18.25 18.37 17.05
C ALA A 30 -18.67 17.22 17.98
N ASP A 31 -18.42 17.37 19.28
CA ASP A 31 -18.70 16.37 20.31
C ASP A 31 -20.19 16.25 20.71
N ALA A 32 -21.05 17.20 20.31
CA ALA A 32 -22.43 17.26 20.80
C ALA A 32 -23.49 16.62 19.89
N PHE A 33 -23.10 16.02 18.76
CA PHE A 33 -24.05 15.68 17.69
C PHE A 33 -24.52 14.22 17.62
N LEU A 34 -23.83 13.28 18.24
CA LEU A 34 -24.21 11.87 18.16
C LEU A 34 -25.07 11.43 19.37
N PRO A 35 -26.07 10.57 19.16
CA PRO A 35 -26.82 9.98 20.24
C PRO A 35 -25.92 9.02 21.06
N PRO A 36 -26.20 8.84 22.37
CA PRO A 36 -25.46 7.88 23.18
C PRO A 36 -25.58 6.46 22.64
N PHE A 37 -24.50 5.67 22.78
CA PHE A 37 -24.50 4.28 22.32
C PHE A 37 -25.51 3.44 23.12
N ASP A 38 -26.45 2.86 22.40
CA ASP A 38 -27.42 1.92 22.96
C ASP A 38 -26.83 0.50 23.05
N ASN A 39 -27.63 -0.42 23.63
CA ASN A 39 -27.25 -1.83 23.76
C ASN A 39 -27.08 -2.50 22.39
N THR A 40 -27.81 -2.04 21.36
CA THR A 40 -27.74 -2.58 19.99
C THR A 40 -26.38 -2.25 19.38
N VAL A 41 -25.95 -0.99 19.44
CA VAL A 41 -24.63 -0.55 18.95
C VAL A 41 -23.50 -1.32 19.64
N ASN A 42 -23.56 -1.44 20.98
CA ASN A 42 -22.55 -2.18 21.73
C ASN A 42 -22.50 -3.67 21.31
N THR A 43 -23.64 -4.32 21.10
CA THR A 43 -23.71 -5.72 20.64
C THR A 43 -23.11 -5.88 19.25
N LEU A 44 -23.37 -4.94 18.33
CA LEU A 44 -22.81 -4.95 16.99
C LEU A 44 -21.30 -4.74 17.02
N LEU A 45 -20.78 -3.86 17.88
CA LEU A 45 -19.34 -3.66 18.05
C LEU A 45 -18.64 -4.89 18.63
N TYR A 46 -19.27 -5.61 19.57
CA TYR A 46 -18.75 -6.90 20.04
C TYR A 46 -18.71 -7.96 18.93
N PHE A 47 -19.71 -7.99 18.02
CA PHE A 47 -19.64 -8.84 16.83
C PHE A 47 -18.44 -8.49 15.94
N VAL A 48 -18.15 -7.20 15.73
CA VAL A 48 -17.00 -6.73 14.95
C VAL A 48 -15.68 -7.16 15.62
N LEU A 49 -15.58 -7.01 16.95
CA LEU A 49 -14.39 -7.48 17.69
C LEU A 49 -14.22 -9.00 17.57
N LEU A 50 -15.30 -9.75 17.67
CA LEU A 50 -15.28 -11.21 17.50
C LEU A 50 -14.78 -11.57 16.09
N ALA A 51 -15.26 -10.89 15.04
CA ALA A 51 -14.81 -11.11 13.67
C ALA A 51 -13.31 -10.85 13.54
N ALA A 52 -12.80 -9.74 14.09
CA ALA A 52 -11.36 -9.42 14.08
C ALA A 52 -10.53 -10.50 14.77
N VAL A 53 -10.94 -10.94 15.95
CA VAL A 53 -10.28 -12.03 16.71
C VAL A 53 -10.32 -13.34 15.94
N CYS A 54 -11.46 -13.70 15.31
CA CYS A 54 -11.57 -14.90 14.48
C CYS A 54 -10.56 -14.88 13.31
N GLY A 55 -10.39 -13.72 12.66
CA GLY A 55 -9.39 -13.54 11.62
C GLY A 55 -7.95 -13.79 12.12
N LEU A 56 -7.59 -13.18 13.26
CA LEU A 56 -6.28 -13.36 13.87
C LEU A 56 -6.03 -14.82 14.29
N VAL A 57 -7.00 -15.47 14.92
CA VAL A 57 -6.91 -16.89 15.31
C VAL A 57 -6.75 -17.79 14.10
N TYR A 58 -7.49 -17.52 13.02
CA TYR A 58 -7.35 -18.27 11.77
C TYR A 58 -5.95 -18.07 11.14
N GLY A 59 -5.44 -16.84 11.14
CA GLY A 59 -4.07 -16.54 10.71
C GLY A 59 -3.01 -17.30 11.51
N ILE A 60 -3.14 -17.32 12.85
CA ILE A 60 -2.25 -18.09 13.75
C ILE A 60 -2.33 -19.58 13.44
N TYR A 61 -3.53 -20.12 13.27
CA TYR A 61 -3.73 -21.54 12.92
C TYR A 61 -3.01 -21.88 11.61
N LEU A 62 -3.16 -21.06 10.58
CA LEU A 62 -2.50 -21.29 9.29
C LEU A 62 -0.97 -21.16 9.39
N ALA A 63 -0.47 -20.21 10.17
CA ALA A 63 0.97 -20.07 10.40
C ALA A 63 1.55 -21.38 10.99
N PHE A 64 0.92 -21.94 12.01
CA PHE A 64 1.34 -23.23 12.57
C PHE A 64 1.22 -24.38 11.58
N LYS A 65 0.16 -24.39 10.76
CA LYS A 65 -0.06 -25.43 9.73
C LYS A 65 1.05 -25.40 8.68
N VAL A 66 1.38 -24.22 8.13
CA VAL A 66 2.44 -24.03 7.13
C VAL A 66 3.81 -24.39 7.71
N LEU A 67 4.11 -23.96 8.94
CA LEU A 67 5.40 -24.22 9.57
C LEU A 67 5.65 -25.70 9.91
N LYS A 68 4.61 -26.52 9.97
CA LYS A 68 4.71 -27.99 10.13
C LYS A 68 5.06 -28.74 8.84
N VAL A 69 4.94 -28.08 7.68
CA VAL A 69 5.31 -28.71 6.40
C VAL A 69 6.84 -28.89 6.37
N ASP A 70 7.29 -30.01 5.80
CA ASP A 70 8.71 -30.36 5.70
C ASP A 70 9.49 -29.30 4.88
N PRO A 71 10.59 -28.74 5.40
CA PRO A 71 11.38 -27.73 4.69
C PRO A 71 12.28 -28.28 3.57
N GLY A 72 12.43 -29.60 3.44
CA GLY A 72 13.14 -30.25 2.33
C GLY A 72 14.61 -30.57 2.64
N THR A 73 15.42 -30.62 1.58
CA THR A 73 16.82 -31.07 1.65
C THR A 73 17.70 -30.13 2.46
N PRO A 74 18.85 -30.61 2.98
CA PRO A 74 19.81 -29.75 3.71
C PRO A 74 20.25 -28.53 2.89
N LYS A 75 20.45 -28.64 1.58
CA LYS A 75 20.81 -27.52 0.69
C LYS A 75 19.68 -26.49 0.58
N MET A 76 18.42 -26.93 0.44
CA MET A 76 17.26 -26.02 0.43
C MET A 76 17.16 -25.25 1.75
N VAL A 77 17.38 -25.93 2.88
CA VAL A 77 17.39 -25.32 4.21
C VAL A 77 18.53 -24.32 4.36
N GLU A 78 19.71 -24.60 3.80
CA GLU A 78 20.86 -23.69 3.81
C GLU A 78 20.56 -22.39 3.07
N VAL A 79 20.05 -22.47 1.83
CA VAL A 79 19.63 -21.30 1.03
C VAL A 79 18.55 -20.51 1.76
N SER A 80 17.51 -21.19 2.24
CA SER A 80 16.43 -20.58 3.00
C SER A 80 16.92 -19.85 4.25
N ARG A 81 17.93 -20.38 4.94
CA ARG A 81 18.53 -19.74 6.13
C ARG A 81 19.23 -18.45 5.74
N ALA A 82 19.98 -18.45 4.64
CA ALA A 82 20.64 -17.24 4.14
C ALA A 82 19.59 -16.12 3.81
N ILE A 83 18.49 -16.48 3.16
CA ILE A 83 17.38 -15.54 2.91
C ILE A 83 16.77 -15.04 4.21
N GLN A 84 16.52 -15.91 5.20
CA GLN A 84 15.97 -15.51 6.50
C GLN A 84 16.89 -14.57 7.27
N GLU A 85 18.21 -14.81 7.25
CA GLU A 85 19.22 -13.95 7.90
C GLU A 85 19.26 -12.57 7.22
N GLY A 86 19.26 -12.52 5.89
CA GLY A 86 19.20 -11.27 5.11
C GLY A 86 17.94 -10.48 5.41
N ALA A 87 16.79 -11.14 5.38
CA ALA A 87 15.50 -10.55 5.68
C ALA A 87 15.45 -9.96 7.11
N LYS A 88 15.95 -10.70 8.09
CA LYS A 88 16.05 -10.23 9.49
C LYS A 88 16.98 -9.03 9.62
N ALA A 89 18.12 -9.03 8.94
CA ALA A 89 19.07 -7.92 8.96
C ALA A 89 18.42 -6.63 8.41
N TYR A 90 17.76 -6.72 7.25
CA TYR A 90 17.03 -5.60 6.67
C TYR A 90 15.96 -5.08 7.62
N LEU A 91 15.05 -5.94 8.10
CA LEU A 91 13.95 -5.52 8.98
C LEU A 91 14.43 -4.88 10.26
N THR A 92 15.47 -5.44 10.89
CA THR A 92 16.01 -4.87 12.11
C THR A 92 16.49 -3.43 11.89
N GLN A 93 17.13 -3.17 10.76
CA GLN A 93 17.61 -1.85 10.42
C GLN A 93 16.45 -0.91 10.03
N GLN A 94 15.49 -1.38 9.24
CA GLN A 94 14.29 -0.64 8.86
C GLN A 94 13.47 -0.22 10.08
N MET A 95 13.18 -1.16 10.99
CA MET A 95 12.41 -0.88 12.19
C MET A 95 13.12 0.11 13.12
N ARG A 96 14.44 0.07 13.21
CA ARG A 96 15.22 1.03 14.01
C ARG A 96 15.08 2.47 13.46
N VAL A 97 15.11 2.64 12.15
CA VAL A 97 14.91 3.95 11.51
C VAL A 97 13.47 4.42 11.69
N LEU A 98 12.50 3.54 11.42
CA LEU A 98 11.08 3.85 11.58
C LEU A 98 10.72 4.23 13.01
N ALA A 99 11.21 3.49 14.01
CA ALA A 99 10.93 3.77 15.42
C ALA A 99 11.33 5.19 15.82
N ILE A 100 12.46 5.69 15.31
CA ILE A 100 12.92 7.06 15.59
C ILE A 100 11.95 8.08 14.95
N PHE A 101 11.53 7.87 13.69
CA PHE A 101 10.58 8.75 13.02
C PHE A 101 9.21 8.75 13.70
N ILE A 102 8.68 7.56 14.01
CA ILE A 102 7.39 7.38 14.69
C ILE A 102 7.42 8.05 16.05
N PHE A 103 8.46 7.84 16.86
CA PHE A 103 8.58 8.47 18.16
C PHE A 103 8.63 9.99 18.06
N ALA A 104 9.47 10.52 17.16
CA ALA A 104 9.60 11.96 16.97
C ALA A 104 8.28 12.61 16.54
N LEU A 105 7.54 11.98 15.61
CA LEU A 105 6.23 12.46 15.18
C LEU A 105 5.15 12.30 16.25
N THR A 106 5.16 11.22 17.03
CA THR A 106 4.25 11.06 18.17
C THR A 106 4.40 12.21 19.15
N VAL A 107 5.65 12.57 19.50
CA VAL A 107 5.95 13.70 20.38
C VAL A 107 5.50 15.02 19.75
N LEU A 108 5.75 15.22 18.46
CA LEU A 108 5.32 16.41 17.74
C LEU A 108 3.79 16.55 17.74
N ILE A 109 3.07 15.50 17.39
CA ILE A 109 1.60 15.44 17.37
C ILE A 109 1.08 15.81 18.77
N PHE A 110 1.62 15.21 19.83
CA PHE A 110 1.22 15.53 21.20
C PHE A 110 1.36 17.02 21.53
N PHE A 111 2.50 17.63 21.24
CA PHE A 111 2.73 19.05 21.54
C PHE A 111 1.89 19.98 20.67
N VAL A 112 1.67 19.65 19.40
CA VAL A 112 0.81 20.42 18.50
C VAL A 112 -0.63 20.42 19.01
N TYR A 113 -1.18 19.25 19.27
CA TYR A 113 -2.58 19.13 19.68
C TYR A 113 -2.87 19.57 21.10
N LYS A 114 -1.86 19.54 22.01
CA LYS A 114 -1.98 20.11 23.35
C LYS A 114 -2.44 21.56 23.34
N ASN A 115 -2.03 22.34 22.34
CA ASN A 115 -2.35 23.77 22.24
C ASN A 115 -3.59 24.05 21.37
N ILE A 116 -4.11 23.04 20.66
CA ILE A 116 -5.28 23.15 19.79
C ILE A 116 -6.57 22.82 20.56
N TYR A 117 -6.57 21.69 21.27
CA TYR A 117 -7.77 21.21 21.95
C TYR A 117 -7.86 21.72 23.39
N ILE A 118 -8.41 22.94 23.52
CA ILE A 118 -8.68 23.58 24.79
C ILE A 118 -10.19 23.54 25.06
N LEU A 119 -10.58 23.10 26.24
CA LEU A 119 -11.99 23.02 26.67
C LEU A 119 -12.63 24.41 26.75
N PRO A 120 -13.94 24.54 26.42
CA PRO A 120 -14.67 25.82 26.61
C PRO A 120 -14.58 26.35 28.05
N GLU A 121 -14.81 27.66 28.22
CA GLU A 121 -14.90 28.35 29.53
C GLU A 121 -13.62 28.27 30.40
N GLY A 122 -12.43 28.18 29.79
CA GLY A 122 -11.17 28.18 30.55
C GLY A 122 -10.84 26.84 31.24
N GLY A 123 -11.50 25.76 30.85
CA GLY A 123 -11.37 24.42 31.43
C GLY A 123 -10.03 23.69 31.17
N GLY A 124 -9.06 24.34 30.49
CA GLY A 124 -7.75 23.75 30.22
C GLY A 124 -7.73 22.81 29.00
N THR A 125 -6.64 22.08 28.85
CA THR A 125 -6.42 21.18 27.69
C THR A 125 -7.29 19.89 27.80
N ASN A 126 -7.90 19.47 26.69
CA ASN A 126 -8.57 18.16 26.59
C ASN A 126 -7.54 17.03 26.51
N TRP A 127 -6.98 16.65 27.65
CA TRP A 127 -5.92 15.64 27.73
C TRP A 127 -6.31 14.28 27.17
N LYS A 128 -7.59 13.89 27.31
CA LYS A 128 -8.08 12.62 26.77
C LYS A 128 -7.92 12.55 25.26
N LEU A 129 -8.30 13.62 24.57
CA LEU A 129 -8.21 13.70 23.10
C LEU A 129 -6.75 13.84 22.63
N VAL A 130 -5.96 14.67 23.27
CA VAL A 130 -4.54 14.90 22.93
C VAL A 130 -3.73 13.60 23.05
N TRP A 131 -3.83 12.92 24.17
CA TRP A 131 -3.21 11.60 24.34
C TRP A 131 -3.82 10.56 23.38
N GLY A 132 -5.13 10.60 23.18
CA GLY A 132 -5.83 9.72 22.26
C GLY A 132 -5.24 9.76 20.86
N ILE A 133 -5.09 10.96 20.27
CA ILE A 133 -4.55 11.13 18.90
C ILE A 133 -3.08 10.66 18.83
N ALA A 134 -2.24 11.08 19.79
CA ALA A 134 -0.83 10.72 19.78
C ALA A 134 -0.59 9.22 19.96
N LEU A 135 -1.32 8.58 20.90
CA LEU A 135 -1.23 7.13 21.13
C LEU A 135 -1.87 6.31 19.99
N ALA A 136 -2.94 6.81 19.36
CA ALA A 136 -3.53 6.17 18.20
C ALA A 136 -2.59 6.20 17.00
N PHE A 137 -1.88 7.31 16.75
CA PHE A 137 -0.82 7.38 15.76
C PHE A 137 0.27 6.32 16.02
N LEU A 138 0.73 6.21 17.27
CA LEU A 138 1.71 5.19 17.65
C LEU A 138 1.15 3.77 17.45
N LEU A 139 -0.10 3.52 17.85
CA LEU A 139 -0.76 2.21 17.71
C LEU A 139 -0.91 1.83 16.23
N GLY A 140 -1.40 2.73 15.38
CA GLY A 140 -1.53 2.49 13.95
C GLY A 140 -0.18 2.19 13.28
N SER A 141 0.86 2.93 13.67
CA SER A 141 2.23 2.66 13.22
C SER A 141 2.72 1.27 13.65
N CYS A 142 2.50 0.90 14.91
CA CYS A 142 2.92 -0.41 15.44
C CYS A 142 2.17 -1.57 14.78
N LEU A 143 0.85 -1.45 14.57
CA LEU A 143 0.04 -2.50 13.97
C LEU A 143 0.37 -2.67 12.49
N SER A 144 0.55 -1.58 11.74
CA SER A 144 0.99 -1.63 10.33
C SER A 144 2.37 -2.30 10.20
N ALA A 145 3.34 -1.91 11.04
CA ALA A 145 4.65 -2.56 11.09
C ALA A 145 4.54 -4.05 11.44
N ALA A 146 3.71 -4.40 12.41
CA ALA A 146 3.53 -5.78 12.86
C ALA A 146 2.94 -6.68 11.76
N THR A 147 1.98 -6.19 10.96
CA THR A 147 1.43 -6.97 9.84
C THR A 147 2.50 -7.33 8.83
N GLY A 148 3.33 -6.36 8.43
CA GLY A 148 4.45 -6.60 7.51
C GLY A 148 5.51 -7.54 8.08
N LEU A 149 5.88 -7.37 9.37
CA LEU A 149 6.86 -8.22 10.07
C LEU A 149 6.39 -9.67 10.18
N ILE A 150 5.13 -9.90 10.58
CA ILE A 150 4.56 -11.24 10.73
C ILE A 150 4.43 -11.90 9.36
N GLY A 151 3.87 -11.19 8.37
CA GLY A 151 3.69 -11.70 7.02
C GLY A 151 5.02 -12.17 6.42
N MET A 152 6.02 -11.30 6.43
CA MET A 152 7.33 -11.65 5.92
C MET A 152 8.01 -12.78 6.72
N SER A 153 7.87 -12.78 8.05
CA SER A 153 8.44 -13.82 8.90
C SER A 153 7.91 -15.22 8.58
N VAL A 154 6.63 -15.31 8.18
CA VAL A 154 6.03 -16.57 7.73
C VAL A 154 6.43 -16.88 6.29
N ALA A 155 6.42 -15.88 5.40
CA ALA A 155 6.76 -16.03 3.98
C ALA A 155 8.16 -16.61 3.78
N VAL A 156 9.20 -16.02 4.40
CA VAL A 156 10.60 -16.50 4.25
C VAL A 156 10.81 -17.94 4.76
N ARG A 157 9.94 -18.41 5.67
CA ARG A 157 9.95 -19.80 6.11
C ARG A 157 9.11 -20.71 5.24
N ALA A 158 8.05 -20.16 4.60
CA ALA A 158 7.19 -20.91 3.71
C ALA A 158 7.87 -21.21 2.38
N ASN A 159 8.72 -20.31 1.86
CA ASN A 159 9.38 -20.43 0.55
C ASN A 159 10.01 -21.82 0.34
N THR A 160 10.84 -22.28 1.26
CA THR A 160 11.49 -23.61 1.15
C THR A 160 10.49 -24.75 1.27
N ARG A 161 9.42 -24.60 2.05
CA ARG A 161 8.36 -25.61 2.21
C ARG A 161 7.53 -25.77 0.96
N VAL A 162 7.28 -24.66 0.25
CA VAL A 162 6.61 -24.66 -1.04
C VAL A 162 7.50 -25.30 -2.11
N ALA A 163 8.80 -24.94 -2.13
CA ALA A 163 9.79 -25.55 -3.01
C ALA A 163 9.86 -27.07 -2.81
N ASN A 164 9.90 -27.55 -1.56
CA ASN A 164 9.91 -28.98 -1.27
C ASN A 164 8.58 -29.66 -1.62
N ALA A 165 7.43 -29.03 -1.34
CA ALA A 165 6.13 -29.57 -1.70
C ALA A 165 5.96 -29.73 -3.23
N ALA A 166 6.53 -28.82 -4.01
CA ALA A 166 6.50 -28.85 -5.47
C ALA A 166 7.24 -30.05 -6.08
N ARG A 167 8.17 -30.67 -5.34
CA ARG A 167 8.84 -31.92 -5.76
C ARG A 167 7.87 -33.08 -5.90
N PHE A 168 6.77 -33.06 -5.16
CA PHE A 168 5.87 -34.21 -5.04
C PHE A 168 4.43 -33.95 -5.51
N SER A 169 3.90 -32.72 -5.31
CA SER A 169 2.49 -32.42 -5.55
C SER A 169 2.27 -30.93 -5.85
N PHE A 170 1.70 -30.66 -7.00
CA PHE A 170 1.24 -29.32 -7.38
C PHE A 170 0.20 -28.79 -6.41
N LYS A 171 -0.78 -29.63 -6.04
CA LYS A 171 -1.84 -29.30 -5.09
C LYS A 171 -1.26 -28.83 -3.77
N LYS A 172 -0.33 -29.61 -3.18
CA LYS A 172 0.26 -29.29 -1.88
C LYS A 172 1.11 -28.02 -1.93
N ALA A 173 1.85 -27.81 -3.01
CA ALA A 173 2.67 -26.60 -3.19
C ALA A 173 1.79 -25.34 -3.29
N LEU A 174 0.74 -25.35 -4.16
CA LEU A 174 -0.20 -24.26 -4.30
C LEU A 174 -0.90 -23.93 -2.97
N GLU A 175 -1.46 -24.94 -2.30
CA GLU A 175 -2.17 -24.74 -1.03
C GLU A 175 -1.23 -24.21 0.06
N THR A 176 0.01 -24.72 0.17
CA THR A 176 0.99 -24.23 1.15
C THR A 176 1.37 -22.78 0.90
N ALA A 177 1.62 -22.39 -0.36
CA ALA A 177 1.96 -21.02 -0.73
C ALA A 177 0.80 -20.07 -0.45
N PHE A 178 -0.42 -20.45 -0.82
CA PHE A 178 -1.61 -19.62 -0.61
C PHE A 178 -1.99 -19.49 0.87
N GLU A 179 -1.89 -20.58 1.66
CA GLU A 179 -2.09 -20.57 3.10
C GLU A 179 -1.06 -19.68 3.82
N ALA A 180 0.21 -19.68 3.37
CA ALA A 180 1.23 -18.80 3.91
C ALA A 180 0.91 -17.31 3.63
N GLY A 181 0.47 -16.98 2.41
CA GLY A 181 -0.02 -15.65 2.07
C GLY A 181 -1.25 -15.26 2.87
N THR A 182 -2.15 -16.22 3.17
CA THR A 182 -3.36 -15.98 3.96
C THR A 182 -3.04 -15.55 5.40
N VAL A 183 -1.93 -15.98 5.97
CA VAL A 183 -1.49 -15.48 7.27
C VAL A 183 -1.34 -13.95 7.23
N THR A 184 -0.63 -13.43 6.23
CA THR A 184 -0.46 -11.98 6.04
C THR A 184 -1.80 -11.27 5.91
N GLY A 185 -2.71 -11.81 5.07
CA GLY A 185 -4.04 -11.25 4.85
C GLY A 185 -4.89 -11.18 6.12
N MET A 186 -4.89 -12.24 6.91
CA MET A 186 -5.68 -12.29 8.16
C MET A 186 -5.15 -11.36 9.23
N PHE A 187 -3.81 -11.23 9.37
CA PHE A 187 -3.23 -10.26 10.29
C PHE A 187 -3.49 -8.83 9.84
N THR A 188 -3.44 -8.54 8.54
CA THR A 188 -3.75 -7.22 7.99
C THR A 188 -5.17 -6.77 8.37
N VAL A 189 -6.19 -7.56 8.04
CA VAL A 189 -7.58 -7.18 8.30
C VAL A 189 -7.96 -7.31 9.77
N GLY A 190 -7.41 -8.31 10.48
CA GLY A 190 -7.72 -8.55 11.88
C GLY A 190 -7.16 -7.47 12.81
N MET A 191 -5.87 -7.10 12.65
CA MET A 191 -5.25 -6.04 13.46
C MET A 191 -5.86 -4.68 13.19
N GLY A 192 -6.13 -4.36 11.92
CA GLY A 192 -6.75 -3.11 11.55
C GLY A 192 -8.12 -2.95 12.17
N LEU A 193 -9.00 -3.92 11.90
CA LEU A 193 -10.38 -3.88 12.43
C LEU A 193 -10.40 -3.86 13.97
N LEU A 194 -9.52 -4.61 14.63
CA LEU A 194 -9.40 -4.63 16.08
C LEU A 194 -9.02 -3.24 16.61
N GLY A 195 -7.98 -2.63 16.05
CA GLY A 195 -7.49 -1.32 16.48
C GLY A 195 -8.55 -0.22 16.31
N ALA A 196 -9.16 -0.12 15.12
CA ALA A 196 -10.19 0.86 14.83
C ALA A 196 -11.43 0.70 15.74
N THR A 197 -11.88 -0.54 15.94
CA THR A 197 -13.06 -0.81 16.78
C THR A 197 -12.82 -0.48 18.25
N ILE A 198 -11.65 -0.82 18.81
CA ILE A 198 -11.27 -0.47 20.18
C ILE A 198 -11.20 1.05 20.36
N ILE A 199 -10.59 1.77 19.43
CA ILE A 199 -10.52 3.24 19.47
C ILE A 199 -11.94 3.82 19.46
N PHE A 200 -12.81 3.33 18.58
CA PHE A 200 -14.20 3.80 18.50
C PHE A 200 -14.98 3.54 19.81
N MET A 201 -14.83 2.38 20.42
CA MET A 201 -15.49 2.06 21.69
C MET A 201 -15.01 2.92 22.86
N ILE A 202 -13.70 3.26 22.91
CA ILE A 202 -13.10 4.07 23.99
C ILE A 202 -13.44 5.53 23.86
N PHE A 203 -13.31 6.08 22.64
CA PHE A 203 -13.41 7.53 22.40
C PHE A 203 -14.81 7.98 21.96
N LYS A 204 -15.66 7.04 21.50
CA LYS A 204 -17.05 7.30 21.09
C LYS A 204 -17.17 8.50 20.13
N GLU A 205 -17.81 9.56 20.55
CA GLU A 205 -18.02 10.79 19.77
C GLU A 205 -16.70 11.44 19.30
N GLN A 206 -15.66 11.41 20.12
CA GLN A 206 -14.33 11.96 19.80
C GLN A 206 -13.45 11.03 18.96
N SER A 207 -13.97 9.83 18.61
CA SER A 207 -13.19 8.80 17.94
C SER A 207 -12.72 9.20 16.54
N MET A 208 -13.42 10.08 15.82
CA MET A 208 -13.08 10.45 14.44
C MET A 208 -11.68 11.08 14.37
N MET A 209 -11.35 12.01 15.25
CA MET A 209 -10.04 12.64 15.33
C MET A 209 -8.95 11.66 15.78
N VAL A 210 -9.27 10.78 16.71
CA VAL A 210 -8.34 9.74 17.19
C VAL A 210 -8.05 8.72 16.10
N LEU A 211 -9.08 8.31 15.33
CA LEU A 211 -8.94 7.41 14.19
C LEU A 211 -8.14 8.02 13.03
N LEU A 212 -8.20 9.35 12.82
CA LEU A 212 -7.29 10.03 11.88
C LEU A 212 -5.83 9.85 12.29
N GLY A 213 -5.50 9.98 13.57
CA GLY A 213 -4.18 9.69 14.10
C GLY A 213 -3.77 8.23 13.82
N PHE A 214 -4.67 7.28 14.07
CA PHE A 214 -4.47 5.86 13.81
C PHE A 214 -4.18 5.57 12.33
N GLY A 215 -5.01 6.09 11.42
CA GLY A 215 -4.84 5.97 9.98
C GLY A 215 -3.53 6.61 9.50
N PHE A 216 -3.16 7.79 10.02
CA PHE A 216 -1.91 8.46 9.67
C PHE A 216 -0.67 7.64 10.09
N GLY A 217 -0.70 7.03 11.28
CA GLY A 217 0.37 6.15 11.74
C GLY A 217 0.57 4.94 10.82
N GLY A 218 -0.52 4.27 10.45
CA GLY A 218 -0.51 3.18 9.48
C GLY A 218 0.02 3.59 8.11
N SER A 219 -0.44 4.73 7.60
CA SER A 219 -0.05 5.28 6.29
C SER A 219 1.43 5.66 6.21
N LEU A 220 1.96 6.27 7.26
CA LEU A 220 3.36 6.65 7.29
C LEU A 220 4.27 5.42 7.26
N VAL A 221 3.95 4.38 8.01
CA VAL A 221 4.70 3.12 7.99
C VAL A 221 4.59 2.45 6.63
N ALA A 222 3.41 2.42 6.03
CA ALA A 222 3.19 1.88 4.69
C ALA A 222 4.06 2.59 3.65
N LEU A 223 4.12 3.92 3.67
CA LEU A 223 4.97 4.72 2.77
C LEU A 223 6.45 4.31 2.91
N PHE A 224 6.96 4.26 4.14
CA PHE A 224 8.36 3.91 4.39
C PHE A 224 8.68 2.46 4.02
N MET A 225 7.79 1.51 4.35
CA MET A 225 8.00 0.10 4.01
C MET A 225 7.91 -0.13 2.50
N ARG A 226 6.99 0.55 1.82
CA ARG A 226 6.80 0.42 0.37
C ARG A 226 7.96 1.02 -0.41
N VAL A 227 8.38 2.25 -0.07
CA VAL A 227 9.53 2.91 -0.71
C VAL A 227 10.83 2.19 -0.42
N GLY A 228 11.09 1.88 0.86
CA GLY A 228 12.33 1.21 1.27
C GLY A 228 12.44 -0.21 0.76
N GLY A 229 11.35 -0.98 0.83
CA GLY A 229 11.28 -2.32 0.27
C GLY A 229 11.49 -2.32 -1.23
N GLY A 230 10.81 -1.44 -1.97
CA GLY A 230 10.96 -1.33 -3.41
C GLY A 230 12.38 -0.92 -3.85
N ILE A 231 13.00 0.03 -3.17
CA ILE A 231 14.40 0.41 -3.47
C ILE A 231 15.35 -0.76 -3.20
N TYR A 232 15.17 -1.47 -2.08
CA TYR A 232 15.99 -2.62 -1.73
C TYR A 232 15.87 -3.73 -2.78
N THR A 233 14.63 -4.17 -3.04
CA THR A 233 14.30 -5.25 -3.98
C THR A 233 14.89 -4.96 -5.35
N LYS A 234 14.60 -3.79 -5.91
CA LYS A 234 15.01 -3.49 -7.27
C LYS A 234 16.48 -3.08 -7.42
N ALA A 235 17.13 -2.70 -6.34
CA ALA A 235 18.59 -2.55 -6.36
C ALA A 235 19.29 -3.92 -6.45
N ALA A 236 18.77 -4.93 -5.74
CA ALA A 236 19.30 -6.28 -5.76
C ALA A 236 19.02 -6.98 -7.11
N ASP A 237 17.76 -6.91 -7.59
CA ASP A 237 17.29 -7.51 -8.83
C ASP A 237 18.02 -6.95 -10.06
N VAL A 238 18.02 -5.62 -10.24
CA VAL A 238 18.77 -4.95 -11.34
C VAL A 238 20.27 -5.29 -11.27
N GLY A 239 20.83 -5.36 -10.05
CA GLY A 239 22.24 -5.75 -9.86
C GLY A 239 22.50 -7.21 -10.24
N ALA A 240 21.58 -8.10 -9.91
CA ALA A 240 21.65 -9.52 -10.27
C ALA A 240 21.50 -9.73 -11.78
N ASP A 241 20.53 -9.06 -12.40
CA ASP A 241 20.17 -9.22 -13.80
C ASP A 241 21.23 -8.66 -14.75
N LEU A 242 21.67 -7.42 -14.54
CA LEU A 242 22.63 -6.79 -15.44
C LEU A 242 23.96 -7.53 -15.46
N VAL A 243 24.51 -7.90 -14.31
CA VAL A 243 25.82 -8.57 -14.26
C VAL A 243 25.67 -10.07 -14.49
N GLY A 244 24.69 -10.71 -13.89
CA GLY A 244 24.50 -12.15 -14.01
C GLY A 244 24.01 -12.58 -15.39
N LYS A 245 22.85 -12.07 -15.81
CA LYS A 245 22.21 -12.50 -17.06
C LYS A 245 22.83 -11.86 -18.31
N VAL A 246 23.10 -10.53 -18.28
CA VAL A 246 23.53 -9.81 -19.48
C VAL A 246 25.05 -9.87 -19.67
N GLU A 247 25.86 -9.64 -18.62
CA GLU A 247 27.33 -9.62 -18.74
C GLU A 247 27.94 -11.02 -18.62
N ALA A 248 27.57 -11.79 -17.59
CA ALA A 248 28.17 -13.09 -17.30
C ALA A 248 27.46 -14.27 -18.00
N GLY A 249 26.24 -14.07 -18.50
CA GLY A 249 25.46 -15.09 -19.20
C GLY A 249 25.06 -16.29 -18.33
N ILE A 250 24.99 -16.11 -17.02
CA ILE A 250 24.52 -17.16 -16.09
C ILE A 250 23.00 -17.06 -15.91
N PRO A 251 22.32 -18.19 -15.60
CA PRO A 251 20.87 -18.19 -15.36
C PRO A 251 20.46 -17.27 -14.22
N GLU A 252 19.18 -16.90 -14.20
CA GLU A 252 18.51 -16.32 -13.02
C GLU A 252 18.66 -17.30 -11.85
N ASP A 253 18.67 -16.84 -10.65
CA ASP A 253 18.81 -17.68 -9.43
C ASP A 253 20.04 -18.61 -9.39
N ASP A 254 21.06 -18.37 -10.23
CA ASP A 254 22.28 -19.16 -10.20
C ASP A 254 23.06 -18.89 -8.88
N PRO A 255 23.42 -19.95 -8.11
CA PRO A 255 24.14 -19.78 -6.86
C PRO A 255 25.53 -19.12 -7.01
N ARG A 256 26.04 -18.96 -8.21
CA ARG A 256 27.29 -18.23 -8.49
C ARG A 256 27.10 -16.73 -8.50
N ASN A 257 25.86 -16.23 -8.66
CA ASN A 257 25.60 -14.79 -8.63
C ASN A 257 25.56 -14.27 -7.19
N PRO A 258 26.45 -13.36 -6.77
CA PRO A 258 26.48 -12.83 -5.40
C PRO A 258 25.22 -12.06 -5.00
N ALA A 259 24.43 -11.55 -5.92
CA ALA A 259 23.24 -10.76 -5.65
C ALA A 259 21.94 -11.60 -5.48
N THR A 260 21.92 -12.89 -5.89
CA THR A 260 20.70 -13.73 -5.89
C THR A 260 20.03 -13.82 -4.51
N ILE A 261 20.79 -13.97 -3.42
CA ILE A 261 20.20 -13.98 -2.07
C ILE A 261 19.62 -12.62 -1.70
N ALA A 262 20.26 -11.51 -2.13
CA ALA A 262 19.74 -10.17 -1.88
C ALA A 262 18.43 -9.93 -2.63
N ASP A 263 18.33 -10.44 -3.83
CA ASP A 263 17.13 -10.40 -4.68
C ASP A 263 15.97 -11.18 -4.03
N ASN A 264 16.17 -12.45 -3.70
CA ASN A 264 15.19 -13.28 -2.98
C ASN A 264 14.75 -12.67 -1.63
N VAL A 265 15.65 -12.00 -0.90
CA VAL A 265 15.29 -11.21 0.30
C VAL A 265 14.38 -10.06 -0.09
N GLY A 266 14.71 -9.38 -1.19
CA GLY A 266 13.99 -8.23 -1.70
C GLY A 266 12.52 -8.50 -1.94
N ASP A 267 12.18 -9.58 -2.64
CA ASP A 267 10.79 -9.95 -2.92
C ASP A 267 9.96 -10.11 -1.65
N ASN A 268 10.52 -10.77 -0.63
CA ASN A 268 9.83 -10.88 0.66
C ASN A 268 9.67 -9.52 1.36
N VAL A 269 10.65 -8.64 1.24
CA VAL A 269 10.62 -7.30 1.85
C VAL A 269 9.66 -6.36 1.13
N GLY A 270 9.76 -6.28 -0.21
CA GLY A 270 8.99 -5.37 -1.04
C GLY A 270 7.52 -5.78 -1.16
N ASP A 271 7.32 -7.02 -1.54
CA ASP A 271 5.99 -7.50 -1.91
C ASP A 271 5.23 -8.18 -0.75
N CYS A 272 5.88 -8.87 0.20
CA CYS A 272 5.15 -9.36 1.38
C CYS A 272 4.99 -8.28 2.44
N ALA A 273 6.10 -7.70 2.94
CA ALA A 273 6.01 -6.75 4.05
C ALA A 273 5.50 -5.37 3.62
N GLY A 274 5.99 -4.85 2.48
CA GLY A 274 5.60 -3.54 1.96
C GLY A 274 4.14 -3.50 1.54
N MET A 275 3.64 -4.54 0.83
CA MET A 275 2.25 -4.60 0.38
C MET A 275 1.29 -4.85 1.54
N ALA A 276 1.66 -5.67 2.52
CA ALA A 276 0.84 -5.87 3.71
C ALA A 276 0.58 -4.53 4.44
N ALA A 277 1.60 -3.70 4.59
CA ALA A 277 1.48 -2.38 5.19
C ALA A 277 0.63 -1.41 4.30
N ASP A 278 0.80 -1.43 2.97
CA ASP A 278 0.02 -0.60 2.02
C ASP A 278 -1.47 -0.96 2.04
N LEU A 279 -1.81 -2.25 2.05
CA LEU A 279 -3.21 -2.69 2.13
C LEU A 279 -3.79 -2.54 3.54
N PHE A 280 -3.00 -2.66 4.61
CA PHE A 280 -3.40 -2.26 5.96
C PHE A 280 -3.80 -0.79 5.98
N GLU A 281 -2.96 0.08 5.44
CA GLU A 281 -3.25 1.50 5.30
C GLU A 281 -4.55 1.75 4.52
N SER A 282 -4.69 1.17 3.32
CA SER A 282 -5.89 1.35 2.48
C SER A 282 -7.15 0.90 3.21
N TYR A 283 -7.06 -0.21 3.92
CA TYR A 283 -8.14 -0.78 4.72
C TYR A 283 -8.59 0.19 5.82
N GLU A 284 -7.64 0.76 6.58
CA GLU A 284 -7.92 1.66 7.69
C GLU A 284 -8.38 3.04 7.23
N VAL A 285 -7.66 3.63 6.28
CA VAL A 285 -7.96 5.00 5.81
C VAL A 285 -9.34 5.09 5.17
N THR A 286 -9.76 4.07 4.43
CA THR A 286 -11.10 4.04 3.85
C THR A 286 -12.19 3.88 4.92
N LEU A 287 -11.92 3.09 5.95
CA LEU A 287 -12.82 2.94 7.11
C LEU A 287 -12.97 4.29 7.84
N VAL A 288 -11.85 4.92 8.16
CA VAL A 288 -11.83 6.23 8.84
C VAL A 288 -12.56 7.30 8.02
N ALA A 289 -12.32 7.38 6.70
CA ALA A 289 -13.00 8.31 5.82
C ALA A 289 -14.53 8.08 5.81
N ALA A 290 -14.97 6.83 5.74
CA ALA A 290 -16.40 6.51 5.78
C ALA A 290 -17.04 6.90 7.14
N MET A 291 -16.34 6.65 8.25
CA MET A 291 -16.83 7.02 9.58
C MET A 291 -16.91 8.54 9.76
N ILE A 292 -15.90 9.30 9.28
CA ILE A 292 -15.91 10.78 9.32
C ILE A 292 -17.09 11.33 8.51
N LEU A 293 -17.31 10.82 7.29
CA LEU A 293 -18.43 11.26 6.45
C LEU A 293 -19.79 10.88 7.05
N GLY A 294 -19.87 9.74 7.75
CA GLY A 294 -21.04 9.36 8.53
C GLY A 294 -21.29 10.33 9.69
N ALA A 295 -20.25 10.71 10.43
CA ALA A 295 -20.35 11.67 11.51
C ALA A 295 -20.74 13.07 11.02
N ALA A 296 -20.17 13.52 9.90
CA ALA A 296 -20.47 14.81 9.28
C ALA A 296 -21.95 14.94 8.84
N TYR A 297 -22.62 13.81 8.59
CA TYR A 297 -24.05 13.82 8.27
C TYR A 297 -24.92 14.36 9.42
N ALA A 298 -24.52 14.17 10.67
CA ALA A 298 -25.23 14.73 11.83
C ALA A 298 -25.26 16.25 11.86
N ALA A 299 -24.23 16.91 11.30
CA ALA A 299 -24.22 18.36 11.12
C ALA A 299 -25.08 18.83 9.92
N PHE A 300 -25.18 17.98 8.89
CA PHE A 300 -26.04 18.26 7.72
C PHE A 300 -27.53 18.10 8.05
N ASP A 301 -27.89 17.06 8.81
CA ASP A 301 -29.25 16.82 9.31
C ASP A 301 -29.24 16.74 10.84
N PRO A 302 -29.44 17.87 11.54
CA PRO A 302 -29.38 17.91 13.01
C PRO A 302 -30.65 17.38 13.69
N THR A 303 -31.63 16.86 12.95
CA THR A 303 -32.84 16.24 13.52
C THR A 303 -32.49 14.95 14.31
N PRO A 304 -33.32 14.52 15.27
CA PRO A 304 -33.10 13.25 15.95
C PRO A 304 -32.99 12.06 15.01
N ALA A 305 -33.75 12.04 13.90
CA ALA A 305 -33.66 11.01 12.88
C ALA A 305 -32.35 11.07 12.07
N GLY A 306 -31.87 12.28 11.72
CA GLY A 306 -30.60 12.48 11.06
C GLY A 306 -29.42 12.06 11.92
N ARG A 307 -29.45 12.34 13.23
CA ARG A 307 -28.41 11.91 14.17
C ARG A 307 -28.39 10.39 14.37
N ASP A 308 -29.57 9.74 14.42
CA ASP A 308 -29.66 8.27 14.48
C ASP A 308 -29.07 7.64 13.20
N LEU A 309 -29.42 8.20 12.03
CA LEU A 309 -28.83 7.77 10.75
C LEU A 309 -27.32 7.97 10.74
N ALA A 310 -26.81 9.10 11.22
CA ALA A 310 -25.36 9.36 11.31
C ALA A 310 -24.65 8.32 12.16
N LEU A 311 -25.19 7.94 13.32
CA LEU A 311 -24.64 6.87 14.15
C LEU A 311 -24.63 5.52 13.40
N LYS A 312 -25.71 5.21 12.69
CA LYS A 312 -25.77 4.01 11.83
C LYS A 312 -24.74 4.05 10.71
N MET A 313 -24.52 5.23 10.09
CA MET A 313 -23.51 5.43 9.06
C MET A 313 -22.09 5.27 9.60
N ILE A 314 -21.83 5.56 10.86
CA ILE A 314 -20.51 5.32 11.49
C ILE A 314 -20.29 3.83 11.78
N VAL A 315 -21.32 3.12 12.25
CA VAL A 315 -21.21 1.70 12.63
C VAL A 315 -21.23 0.76 11.41
N PHE A 316 -21.97 1.12 10.37
CA PHE A 316 -22.10 0.30 9.16
C PHE A 316 -20.78 -0.08 8.51
N PRO A 317 -19.78 0.81 8.31
CA PRO A 317 -18.45 0.47 7.82
C PRO A 317 -17.73 -0.60 8.65
N LEU A 318 -17.84 -0.53 9.97
CA LEU A 318 -17.25 -1.54 10.87
C LEU A 318 -17.89 -2.92 10.67
N LEU A 319 -19.22 -2.97 10.51
CA LEU A 319 -19.94 -4.20 10.23
C LEU A 319 -19.56 -4.79 8.86
N VAL A 320 -19.46 -3.95 7.84
CA VAL A 320 -19.00 -4.34 6.49
C VAL A 320 -17.61 -4.99 6.58
N ARG A 321 -16.70 -4.41 7.37
CA ARG A 321 -15.35 -4.98 7.60
C ARG A 321 -15.41 -6.31 8.37
N GLY A 322 -16.27 -6.41 9.38
CA GLY A 322 -16.48 -7.67 10.11
C GLY A 322 -16.91 -8.81 9.19
N VAL A 323 -17.90 -8.55 8.31
CA VAL A 323 -18.29 -9.52 7.27
C VAL A 323 -17.14 -9.86 6.35
N GLY A 324 -16.32 -8.87 5.96
CA GLY A 324 -15.17 -9.05 5.09
C GLY A 324 -14.12 -10.02 5.64
N VAL A 325 -13.93 -10.06 6.97
CA VAL A 325 -13.05 -11.05 7.59
C VAL A 325 -13.57 -12.46 7.35
N PHE A 326 -14.86 -12.73 7.61
CA PHE A 326 -15.45 -14.05 7.37
C PHE A 326 -15.49 -14.40 5.89
N ALA A 327 -15.78 -13.44 5.02
CA ALA A 327 -15.75 -13.63 3.58
C ALA A 327 -14.34 -14.02 3.09
N SER A 328 -13.30 -13.37 3.63
CA SER A 328 -11.91 -13.71 3.32
C SER A 328 -11.54 -15.11 3.83
N ILE A 329 -11.96 -15.51 5.03
CA ILE A 329 -11.74 -16.87 5.56
C ILE A 329 -12.37 -17.92 4.63
N LEU A 330 -13.62 -17.74 4.23
CA LEU A 330 -14.32 -18.68 3.34
C LEU A 330 -13.71 -18.69 1.93
N GLY A 331 -13.34 -17.52 1.40
CA GLY A 331 -12.66 -17.41 0.12
C GLY A 331 -11.33 -18.16 0.11
N THR A 332 -10.47 -17.92 1.10
CA THR A 332 -9.16 -18.58 1.21
C THR A 332 -9.29 -20.09 1.45
N TRP A 333 -10.28 -20.52 2.22
CA TRP A 333 -10.56 -21.94 2.42
C TRP A 333 -11.02 -22.66 1.14
N SER A 334 -11.66 -21.95 0.22
CA SER A 334 -12.15 -22.50 -1.06
C SER A 334 -11.04 -22.71 -2.10
N VAL A 335 -9.85 -22.13 -1.91
CA VAL A 335 -8.71 -22.30 -2.83
C VAL A 335 -8.14 -23.70 -2.67
N LYS A 336 -8.40 -24.55 -3.65
CA LYS A 336 -7.96 -25.97 -3.67
C LYS A 336 -7.25 -26.32 -4.97
N GLY A 337 -6.03 -26.82 -4.85
CA GLY A 337 -5.25 -27.34 -5.96
C GLY A 337 -5.73 -28.74 -6.42
N LYS A 338 -5.29 -29.12 -7.62
CA LYS A 338 -5.49 -30.49 -8.16
C LYS A 338 -4.19 -30.95 -8.83
N ASP A 339 -3.79 -32.20 -8.58
CA ASP A 339 -2.62 -32.80 -9.23
C ASP A 339 -3.01 -33.32 -10.63
N LYS A 340 -3.22 -32.40 -11.58
CA LYS A 340 -3.46 -32.66 -12.99
C LYS A 340 -2.53 -31.83 -13.85
N GLU A 341 -1.97 -32.38 -14.90
CA GLU A 341 -0.95 -31.73 -15.73
C GLU A 341 -1.45 -30.44 -16.39
N ASP A 342 -2.70 -30.40 -16.85
CA ASP A 342 -3.32 -29.26 -17.52
C ASP A 342 -4.07 -28.31 -16.55
N PHE A 343 -3.90 -28.48 -15.24
CA PHE A 343 -4.61 -27.65 -14.27
C PHE A 343 -4.08 -26.22 -14.26
N ASN A 344 -4.97 -25.24 -14.46
CA ASN A 344 -4.62 -23.82 -14.36
C ASN A 344 -4.70 -23.37 -12.89
N PRO A 345 -3.56 -22.98 -12.27
CA PRO A 345 -3.54 -22.57 -10.85
C PRO A 345 -4.28 -21.27 -10.58
N MET A 346 -4.47 -20.39 -11.56
CA MET A 346 -5.20 -19.13 -11.41
C MET A 346 -6.69 -19.35 -11.13
N ARG A 347 -7.29 -20.40 -11.71
CA ARG A 347 -8.74 -20.68 -11.54
C ARG A 347 -9.20 -20.85 -10.10
N PRO A 348 -8.55 -21.68 -9.22
CA PRO A 348 -8.99 -21.77 -7.83
C PRO A 348 -8.81 -20.47 -7.07
N ILE A 349 -7.82 -19.64 -7.40
CA ILE A 349 -7.59 -18.33 -6.79
C ILE A 349 -8.73 -17.37 -7.21
N GLN A 350 -9.05 -17.30 -8.50
CA GLN A 350 -10.18 -16.51 -9.01
C GLN A 350 -11.51 -16.96 -8.41
N ASN A 351 -11.76 -18.26 -8.32
CA ASN A 351 -12.96 -18.79 -7.68
C ASN A 351 -13.03 -18.41 -6.20
N GLY A 352 -11.92 -18.48 -5.47
CA GLY A 352 -11.84 -18.05 -4.08
C GLY A 352 -12.16 -16.57 -3.91
N PHE A 353 -11.69 -15.72 -4.82
CA PHE A 353 -12.04 -14.30 -4.85
C PHE A 353 -13.54 -14.08 -5.08
N LEU A 354 -14.13 -14.79 -6.03
CA LEU A 354 -15.57 -14.72 -6.29
C LEU A 354 -16.41 -15.22 -5.10
N VAL A 355 -15.97 -16.26 -4.39
CA VAL A 355 -16.60 -16.73 -3.15
C VAL A 355 -16.57 -15.63 -2.09
N ALA A 356 -15.40 -14.98 -1.88
CA ALA A 356 -15.28 -13.88 -0.94
C ALA A 356 -16.19 -12.70 -1.33
N ALA A 357 -16.26 -12.35 -2.61
CA ALA A 357 -17.12 -11.30 -3.16
C ALA A 357 -18.61 -11.61 -2.94
N LEU A 358 -19.03 -12.85 -3.21
CA LEU A 358 -20.42 -13.29 -3.01
C LEU A 358 -20.83 -13.26 -1.54
N VAL A 359 -20.00 -13.80 -0.65
CA VAL A 359 -20.25 -13.81 0.79
C VAL A 359 -20.32 -12.38 1.34
N SER A 360 -19.44 -11.48 0.87
CA SER A 360 -19.47 -10.06 1.22
C SER A 360 -20.77 -9.41 0.78
N THR A 361 -21.22 -9.66 -0.44
CA THR A 361 -22.48 -9.11 -0.98
C THR A 361 -23.69 -9.57 -0.17
N ILE A 362 -23.78 -10.85 0.15
CA ILE A 362 -24.84 -11.39 1.01
C ILE A 362 -24.80 -10.70 2.38
N GLY A 363 -23.62 -10.54 2.97
CA GLY A 363 -23.45 -9.85 4.24
C GLY A 363 -23.92 -8.41 4.21
N PHE A 364 -23.64 -7.65 3.15
CA PHE A 364 -24.11 -6.27 3.00
C PHE A 364 -25.64 -6.19 2.94
N VAL A 365 -26.26 -7.09 2.19
CA VAL A 365 -27.71 -7.18 2.09
C VAL A 365 -28.33 -7.47 3.46
N LEU A 366 -27.75 -8.41 4.22
CA LEU A 366 -28.24 -8.76 5.56
C LEU A 366 -28.07 -7.61 6.55
N ILE A 367 -26.88 -6.97 6.61
CA ILE A 367 -26.66 -5.81 7.49
C ILE A 367 -27.66 -4.72 7.14
N ASN A 368 -27.83 -4.42 5.86
CA ASN A 368 -28.74 -3.38 5.42
C ASN A 368 -30.18 -3.69 5.80
N TYR A 369 -30.65 -4.91 5.58
CA TYR A 369 -32.01 -5.34 5.90
C TYR A 369 -32.33 -5.20 7.39
N PHE A 370 -31.40 -5.53 8.27
CA PHE A 370 -31.65 -5.50 9.72
C PHE A 370 -31.31 -4.16 10.36
N TYR A 371 -30.31 -3.43 9.88
CA TYR A 371 -29.73 -2.30 10.59
C TYR A 371 -30.01 -0.92 9.95
N ILE A 372 -29.91 -0.79 8.62
CA ILE A 372 -30.11 0.49 7.94
C ILE A 372 -31.55 0.58 7.42
N LYS A 373 -32.36 1.39 8.09
CA LYS A 373 -33.79 1.54 7.75
C LYS A 373 -34.13 3.00 7.49
N THR A 374 -35.06 3.21 6.55
CA THR A 374 -35.69 4.51 6.32
C THR A 374 -36.62 4.88 7.51
N PRO A 375 -37.03 6.16 7.61
CA PRO A 375 -38.00 6.57 8.64
C PRO A 375 -39.29 5.76 8.67
N GLU A 376 -39.69 5.20 7.53
CA GLU A 376 -40.88 4.34 7.40
C GLU A 376 -40.61 2.88 7.85
N GLY A 377 -39.37 2.56 8.29
CA GLY A 377 -38.99 1.23 8.76
C GLY A 377 -38.57 0.25 7.66
N ASN A 378 -38.56 0.67 6.38
CA ASN A 378 -38.09 -0.15 5.27
C ASN A 378 -36.55 -0.15 5.17
N PRO A 379 -35.91 -1.23 4.64
CA PRO A 379 -34.48 -1.24 4.39
C PRO A 379 -34.09 -0.17 3.36
N ASP A 380 -33.03 0.60 3.64
CA ASP A 380 -32.47 1.57 2.67
C ASP A 380 -31.39 0.92 1.80
N TRP A 381 -31.79 0.35 0.70
CA TRP A 381 -30.92 -0.41 -0.21
C TRP A 381 -29.78 0.37 -0.85
N ARG A 382 -29.81 1.70 -0.79
CA ARG A 382 -28.78 2.57 -1.37
C ARG A 382 -27.39 2.27 -0.79
N PHE A 383 -27.33 1.96 0.51
CA PHE A 383 -26.07 1.63 1.21
C PHE A 383 -25.46 0.32 0.70
N SER A 384 -26.27 -0.74 0.60
CA SER A 384 -25.79 -2.01 0.04
C SER A 384 -25.41 -1.88 -1.43
N LEU A 385 -26.17 -1.12 -2.21
CA LEU A 385 -25.90 -0.93 -3.64
C LEU A 385 -24.58 -0.19 -3.86
N ALA A 386 -24.30 0.87 -3.09
CA ALA A 386 -23.03 1.59 -3.14
C ALA A 386 -21.84 0.70 -2.74
N THR A 387 -22.01 -0.12 -1.68
CA THR A 387 -20.97 -1.06 -1.26
C THR A 387 -20.76 -2.15 -2.31
N PHE A 388 -21.83 -2.68 -2.92
CA PHE A 388 -21.75 -3.64 -4.01
C PHE A 388 -21.06 -3.08 -5.26
N ALA A 389 -21.28 -1.80 -5.60
CA ALA A 389 -20.58 -1.12 -6.70
C ALA A 389 -19.05 -1.19 -6.50
N GLY A 390 -18.56 -1.16 -5.26
CA GLY A 390 -17.15 -1.34 -4.94
C GLY A 390 -16.63 -2.75 -5.24
N ILE A 391 -17.42 -3.80 -4.99
CA ILE A 391 -17.06 -5.17 -5.37
C ILE A 391 -16.99 -5.29 -6.90
N VAL A 392 -17.96 -4.73 -7.61
CA VAL A 392 -17.96 -4.71 -9.08
C VAL A 392 -16.73 -3.98 -9.61
N LEU A 393 -16.38 -2.83 -9.02
CA LEU A 393 -15.16 -2.10 -9.36
C LEU A 393 -13.91 -2.96 -9.15
N ALA A 394 -13.80 -3.68 -8.03
CA ALA A 394 -12.68 -4.57 -7.74
C ALA A 394 -12.52 -5.67 -8.81
N VAL A 395 -13.63 -6.28 -9.21
CA VAL A 395 -13.65 -7.33 -10.24
C VAL A 395 -13.22 -6.74 -11.60
N ILE A 396 -13.78 -5.62 -12.01
CA ILE A 396 -13.47 -4.99 -13.31
C ILE A 396 -11.99 -4.57 -13.36
N ILE A 397 -11.47 -3.92 -12.32
CA ILE A 397 -10.06 -3.51 -12.27
C ILE A 397 -9.13 -4.72 -12.31
N SER A 398 -9.48 -5.82 -11.65
CA SER A 398 -8.69 -7.04 -11.69
C SER A 398 -8.59 -7.60 -13.11
N TYR A 399 -9.71 -7.72 -13.83
CA TYR A 399 -9.71 -8.16 -15.22
C TYR A 399 -9.00 -7.18 -16.17
N LEU A 400 -9.15 -5.88 -15.94
CA LEU A 400 -8.49 -4.86 -16.73
C LEU A 400 -6.97 -4.93 -16.59
N THR A 401 -6.48 -5.08 -15.36
CA THR A 401 -5.04 -5.25 -15.09
C THR A 401 -4.51 -6.55 -15.69
N GLU A 402 -5.26 -7.65 -15.54
CA GLU A 402 -4.93 -8.94 -16.17
C GLU A 402 -4.81 -8.81 -17.69
N TYR A 403 -5.73 -8.08 -18.34
CA TYR A 403 -5.69 -7.85 -19.79
C TYR A 403 -4.38 -7.18 -20.25
N TYR A 404 -3.91 -6.15 -19.53
CA TYR A 404 -2.67 -5.46 -19.92
C TYR A 404 -1.40 -6.20 -19.51
N THR A 405 -1.46 -7.10 -18.53
CA THR A 405 -0.24 -7.69 -17.95
C THR A 405 -0.10 -9.20 -18.10
N ALA A 406 -1.16 -9.96 -18.46
CA ALA A 406 -1.04 -11.41 -18.55
C ALA A 406 -0.58 -11.90 -19.93
N LEU A 407 0.12 -13.04 -19.93
CA LEU A 407 0.79 -13.64 -21.08
C LEU A 407 -0.12 -13.95 -22.27
N GLU A 408 -1.40 -14.22 -22.00
CA GLU A 408 -2.37 -14.66 -22.98
C GLU A 408 -2.91 -13.53 -23.85
N TYR A 409 -2.78 -12.26 -23.40
CA TYR A 409 -3.41 -11.12 -24.03
C TYR A 409 -2.50 -10.33 -24.98
N SER A 410 -3.14 -9.52 -25.82
CA SER A 410 -2.49 -8.77 -26.91
C SER A 410 -1.38 -7.82 -26.44
N PRO A 411 -1.53 -7.01 -25.37
CA PRO A 411 -0.49 -6.05 -24.95
C PRO A 411 0.87 -6.70 -24.70
N VAL A 412 0.88 -7.79 -23.92
CA VAL A 412 2.11 -8.55 -23.63
C VAL A 412 2.68 -9.20 -24.89
N LYS A 413 1.83 -9.79 -25.74
CA LYS A 413 2.27 -10.41 -27.01
C LYS A 413 2.87 -9.40 -27.98
N GLN A 414 2.31 -8.19 -28.06
CA GLN A 414 2.83 -7.13 -28.92
C GLN A 414 4.17 -6.61 -28.39
N THR A 415 4.30 -6.40 -27.08
CA THR A 415 5.55 -6.01 -26.44
C THR A 415 6.64 -7.07 -26.61
N ALA A 416 6.29 -8.37 -26.44
CA ALA A 416 7.22 -9.46 -26.73
C ALA A 416 7.62 -9.52 -28.21
N LYS A 417 6.70 -9.24 -29.15
CA LYS A 417 7.01 -9.18 -30.59
C LYS A 417 7.99 -8.03 -30.91
N ALA A 418 7.90 -6.91 -30.21
CA ALA A 418 8.80 -5.76 -30.41
C ALA A 418 10.26 -6.12 -30.08
N SER A 419 10.53 -7.17 -29.28
CA SER A 419 11.89 -7.62 -28.96
C SER A 419 12.71 -8.07 -30.19
N LYS A 420 12.05 -8.45 -31.29
CA LYS A 420 12.71 -8.81 -32.55
C LYS A 420 13.48 -7.66 -33.18
N THR A 421 13.12 -6.44 -32.88
CA THR A 421 13.74 -5.22 -33.41
C THR A 421 14.69 -4.52 -32.43
N GLY A 422 14.77 -5.03 -31.19
CA GLY A 422 15.71 -4.61 -30.18
C GLY A 422 15.08 -3.96 -28.95
N PRO A 423 15.92 -3.54 -27.99
CA PRO A 423 15.42 -3.06 -26.68
C PRO A 423 14.64 -1.75 -26.76
N ALA A 424 15.00 -0.84 -27.67
CA ALA A 424 14.30 0.45 -27.81
C ALA A 424 12.82 0.27 -28.14
N THR A 425 12.50 -0.66 -29.03
CA THR A 425 11.12 -0.95 -29.44
C THR A 425 10.33 -1.68 -28.35
N VAL A 426 10.97 -2.53 -27.55
CA VAL A 426 10.35 -3.14 -26.35
C VAL A 426 9.97 -2.06 -25.34
N ILE A 427 10.89 -1.12 -25.05
CA ILE A 427 10.64 -0.01 -24.13
C ILE A 427 9.45 0.83 -24.61
N LEU A 428 9.45 1.24 -25.89
CA LEU A 428 8.38 2.04 -26.47
C LEU A 428 7.03 1.31 -26.43
N ALA A 429 7.00 0.02 -26.75
CA ALA A 429 5.78 -0.79 -26.75
C ALA A 429 5.16 -0.85 -25.35
N GLY A 430 5.88 -1.31 -24.34
CA GLY A 430 5.34 -1.41 -22.98
C GLY A 430 5.01 -0.05 -22.33
N PHE A 431 5.75 1.02 -22.69
CA PHE A 431 5.40 2.37 -22.27
C PHE A 431 4.06 2.82 -22.86
N SER A 432 3.82 2.54 -24.14
CA SER A 432 2.56 2.85 -24.83
C SER A 432 1.37 2.10 -24.21
N GLU A 433 1.52 0.79 -23.96
CA GLU A 433 0.50 -0.03 -23.32
C GLU A 433 0.16 0.49 -21.91
N GLY A 434 1.16 0.91 -21.15
CA GLY A 434 0.97 1.52 -19.84
C GLY A 434 0.20 2.83 -19.89
N LEU A 435 0.49 3.71 -20.86
CA LEU A 435 -0.26 4.96 -21.06
C LEU A 435 -1.72 4.66 -21.43
N GLU A 436 -1.98 3.72 -22.33
CA GLU A 436 -3.34 3.35 -22.74
C GLU A 436 -4.15 2.77 -21.56
N SER A 437 -3.53 1.92 -20.75
CA SER A 437 -4.17 1.29 -19.60
C SER A 437 -4.70 2.29 -18.57
N THR A 438 -4.09 3.48 -18.46
CA THR A 438 -4.54 4.52 -17.53
C THR A 438 -5.94 5.02 -17.87
N VAL A 439 -6.25 5.17 -19.17
CA VAL A 439 -7.54 5.68 -19.62
C VAL A 439 -8.66 4.74 -19.21
N ALA A 440 -8.49 3.45 -19.48
CA ALA A 440 -9.48 2.44 -19.12
C ALA A 440 -9.72 2.39 -17.60
N ALA A 441 -8.65 2.36 -16.80
CA ALA A 441 -8.75 2.33 -15.34
C ALA A 441 -9.47 3.55 -14.77
N ILE A 442 -9.13 4.75 -15.24
CA ILE A 442 -9.75 6.01 -14.80
C ILE A 442 -11.23 6.06 -15.15
N LEU A 443 -11.61 5.64 -16.35
CA LEU A 443 -13.03 5.64 -16.76
C LEU A 443 -13.86 4.72 -15.87
N VAL A 444 -13.36 3.53 -15.54
CA VAL A 444 -14.06 2.60 -14.65
C VAL A 444 -14.21 3.18 -13.24
N ILE A 445 -13.14 3.78 -12.68
CA ILE A 445 -13.21 4.46 -11.38
C ILE A 445 -14.17 5.64 -11.41
N ALA A 446 -14.14 6.46 -12.45
CA ALA A 446 -15.04 7.61 -12.61
C ALA A 446 -16.51 7.16 -12.66
N VAL A 447 -16.81 6.08 -13.39
CA VAL A 447 -18.15 5.48 -13.43
C VAL A 447 -18.59 5.03 -12.04
N ALA A 448 -17.73 4.36 -11.27
CA ALA A 448 -18.06 3.90 -9.92
C ALA A 448 -18.33 5.07 -8.95
N VAL A 449 -17.52 6.13 -9.02
CA VAL A 449 -17.71 7.36 -8.24
C VAL A 449 -19.04 8.05 -8.64
N PHE A 450 -19.31 8.15 -9.93
CA PHE A 450 -20.54 8.76 -10.43
C PHE A 450 -21.80 7.92 -10.12
N ALA A 451 -21.67 6.59 -10.15
CA ALA A 451 -22.75 5.70 -9.74
C ALA A 451 -23.17 5.94 -8.28
N SER A 452 -22.22 6.21 -7.39
CA SER A 452 -22.51 6.57 -5.99
C SER A 452 -23.35 7.85 -5.90
N PHE A 453 -23.10 8.84 -6.76
CA PHE A 453 -23.90 10.07 -6.82
C PHE A 453 -25.35 9.80 -7.28
N ILE A 454 -25.53 8.95 -8.29
CA ILE A 454 -26.86 8.58 -8.80
C ILE A 454 -27.63 7.77 -7.74
N ILE A 455 -26.99 6.80 -7.08
CA ILE A 455 -27.59 5.92 -6.07
C ILE A 455 -28.24 6.74 -4.94
N PHE A 456 -27.60 7.83 -4.53
CA PHE A 456 -28.10 8.69 -3.46
C PHE A 456 -28.93 9.89 -3.97
N GLY A 457 -29.41 9.84 -5.21
CA GLY A 457 -30.38 10.81 -5.77
C GLY A 457 -29.89 12.26 -5.81
N GLY A 458 -28.58 12.48 -5.96
CA GLY A 458 -27.99 13.80 -6.04
C GLY A 458 -27.78 14.51 -4.70
N ASN A 459 -28.10 13.89 -3.57
CA ASN A 459 -27.75 14.42 -2.24
C ASN A 459 -26.24 14.37 -2.05
N LEU A 460 -25.58 15.52 -2.02
CA LEU A 460 -24.12 15.63 -1.99
C LEU A 460 -23.47 14.99 -0.74
N ALA A 461 -24.11 15.10 0.42
CA ALA A 461 -23.59 14.54 1.66
C ALA A 461 -23.65 13.00 1.65
N LEU A 462 -24.81 12.44 1.26
CA LEU A 462 -24.97 10.99 1.15
C LEU A 462 -24.17 10.41 -0.03
N ALA A 463 -24.05 11.14 -1.14
CA ALA A 463 -23.23 10.72 -2.29
C ALA A 463 -21.75 10.65 -1.91
N ALA A 464 -21.23 11.60 -1.12
CA ALA A 464 -19.88 11.55 -0.58
C ALA A 464 -19.65 10.30 0.28
N TYR A 465 -20.61 10.00 1.15
CA TYR A 465 -20.57 8.75 1.93
C TYR A 465 -20.68 7.50 1.03
N GLY A 466 -21.50 7.54 -0.02
CA GLY A 466 -21.60 6.47 -1.01
C GLY A 466 -20.29 6.16 -1.73
N ILE A 467 -19.46 7.17 -2.01
CA ILE A 467 -18.11 6.97 -2.56
C ILE A 467 -17.22 6.22 -1.54
N ALA A 468 -17.28 6.61 -0.27
CA ALA A 468 -16.57 5.89 0.77
C ALA A 468 -17.06 4.44 0.91
N LEU A 469 -18.38 4.20 0.81
CA LEU A 469 -18.95 2.84 0.80
C LEU A 469 -18.49 2.02 -0.42
N CYS A 470 -18.34 2.63 -1.59
CA CYS A 470 -17.76 1.97 -2.76
C CYS A 470 -16.32 1.52 -2.45
N GLY A 471 -15.49 2.37 -1.84
CA GLY A 471 -14.17 1.99 -1.36
C GLY A 471 -14.20 0.89 -0.30
N MET A 472 -15.18 0.94 0.61
CA MET A 472 -15.41 -0.09 1.63
C MET A 472 -15.75 -1.44 0.99
N GLY A 473 -16.63 -1.45 0.01
CA GLY A 473 -17.02 -2.64 -0.73
C GLY A 473 -15.85 -3.28 -1.46
N MET A 474 -15.07 -2.47 -2.18
CA MET A 474 -13.86 -2.92 -2.86
C MET A 474 -12.90 -3.59 -1.86
N LEU A 475 -12.61 -2.94 -0.74
CA LEU A 475 -11.66 -3.41 0.27
C LEU A 475 -12.24 -4.45 1.26
N THR A 476 -13.49 -4.88 1.11
CA THR A 476 -14.05 -5.95 1.97
C THR A 476 -13.32 -7.27 1.75
N THR A 477 -12.84 -7.53 0.54
CA THR A 477 -12.07 -8.73 0.20
C THR A 477 -10.56 -8.60 0.47
N THR A 478 -10.11 -7.57 1.20
CA THR A 478 -8.68 -7.27 1.43
C THR A 478 -7.92 -8.46 2.02
N GLY A 479 -8.49 -9.18 2.98
CA GLY A 479 -7.84 -10.37 3.54
C GLY A 479 -7.50 -11.41 2.48
N PHE A 480 -8.40 -11.63 1.51
CA PHE A 480 -8.16 -12.50 0.36
C PHE A 480 -7.14 -11.91 -0.62
N VAL A 481 -7.26 -10.62 -0.93
CA VAL A 481 -6.36 -9.93 -1.88
C VAL A 481 -4.91 -9.91 -1.38
N VAL A 482 -4.68 -9.64 -0.08
CA VAL A 482 -3.34 -9.74 0.54
C VAL A 482 -2.83 -11.18 0.50
N SER A 483 -3.70 -12.18 0.66
CA SER A 483 -3.32 -13.59 0.53
C SER A 483 -2.84 -13.91 -0.88
N MET A 484 -3.53 -13.40 -1.89
CA MET A 484 -3.21 -13.55 -3.30
C MET A 484 -1.92 -12.81 -3.68
N ASP A 485 -1.70 -11.65 -3.10
CA ASP A 485 -0.48 -10.87 -3.32
C ASP A 485 0.74 -11.56 -2.73
N SER A 486 0.70 -11.93 -1.44
CA SER A 486 1.81 -12.59 -0.75
C SER A 486 2.11 -13.99 -1.31
N TYR A 487 1.15 -14.64 -1.97
CA TYR A 487 1.39 -15.88 -2.71
C TYR A 487 2.46 -15.69 -3.80
N GLY A 488 2.46 -14.54 -4.49
CA GLY A 488 3.42 -14.25 -5.56
C GLY A 488 4.87 -14.38 -5.14
N PRO A 489 5.37 -13.54 -4.20
CA PRO A 489 6.76 -13.61 -3.74
C PRO A 489 7.10 -14.94 -3.05
N ILE A 490 6.13 -15.63 -2.44
CA ILE A 490 6.37 -16.96 -1.87
C ILE A 490 6.64 -18.00 -2.96
N SER A 491 5.88 -17.97 -4.06
CA SER A 491 6.08 -18.90 -5.18
C SER A 491 7.34 -18.58 -5.98
N ASP A 492 7.66 -17.32 -6.18
CA ASP A 492 8.85 -16.81 -6.82
C ASP A 492 10.12 -17.25 -6.06
N ASN A 493 10.20 -16.93 -4.78
CA ASN A 493 11.30 -17.38 -3.92
C ASN A 493 11.38 -18.90 -3.75
N ALA A 494 10.25 -19.62 -3.86
CA ALA A 494 10.28 -21.09 -3.88
C ALA A 494 10.98 -21.59 -5.14
N ASN A 495 10.78 -20.91 -6.29
CA ASN A 495 11.50 -21.19 -7.53
C ASN A 495 13.00 -20.91 -7.35
N GLY A 496 13.37 -19.74 -6.82
CA GLY A 496 14.76 -19.40 -6.55
C GLY A 496 15.47 -20.39 -5.62
N ILE A 497 14.84 -20.81 -4.52
CA ILE A 497 15.39 -21.85 -3.63
C ILE A 497 15.54 -23.19 -4.36
N PHE A 498 14.58 -23.53 -5.20
CA PHE A 498 14.59 -24.79 -5.97
C PHE A 498 15.77 -24.82 -6.95
N GLU A 499 16.01 -23.72 -7.68
CA GLU A 499 17.13 -23.60 -8.64
C GLU A 499 18.48 -23.50 -7.91
N MET A 500 18.63 -22.64 -6.91
CA MET A 500 19.88 -22.47 -6.14
C MET A 500 20.33 -23.74 -5.43
N SER A 501 19.40 -24.57 -4.96
CA SER A 501 19.71 -25.83 -4.28
C SER A 501 20.05 -26.98 -5.22
N LYS A 502 19.90 -26.76 -6.55
CA LYS A 502 20.15 -27.78 -7.60
C LYS A 502 19.42 -29.10 -7.37
N VAL A 503 18.20 -29.05 -6.86
CA VAL A 503 17.39 -30.22 -6.53
C VAL A 503 17.14 -31.12 -7.76
N LEU A 504 17.07 -30.56 -8.95
CA LEU A 504 16.89 -31.34 -10.20
C LEU A 504 18.04 -32.29 -10.49
N GLU A 505 19.27 -31.95 -10.09
CA GLU A 505 20.44 -32.83 -10.27
C GLU A 505 20.33 -34.05 -9.36
N GLU A 506 19.66 -33.89 -8.19
CA GLU A 506 19.47 -34.96 -7.21
C GLU A 506 18.24 -35.84 -7.51
N ASP A 507 17.08 -35.21 -7.77
CA ASP A 507 15.78 -35.90 -7.87
C ASP A 507 15.49 -36.49 -9.26
N LYS A 508 16.11 -35.96 -10.31
CA LYS A 508 15.87 -36.33 -11.72
C LYS A 508 14.39 -36.37 -12.14
N ASN A 509 13.54 -35.59 -11.42
CA ASN A 509 12.11 -35.51 -11.68
C ASN A 509 11.77 -34.27 -12.52
N PRO A 510 11.56 -34.37 -13.83
CA PRO A 510 11.28 -33.20 -14.67
C PRO A 510 9.93 -32.54 -14.38
N ASN A 511 9.01 -33.20 -13.70
CA ASN A 511 7.71 -32.65 -13.36
C ASN A 511 7.80 -31.63 -12.22
N SER A 512 8.76 -31.78 -11.29
CA SER A 512 8.96 -30.81 -10.20
C SER A 512 9.35 -29.43 -10.71
N TYR A 513 10.21 -29.36 -11.72
CA TYR A 513 10.58 -28.12 -12.42
C TYR A 513 9.35 -27.42 -13.03
N LYS A 514 8.54 -28.17 -13.79
CA LYS A 514 7.30 -27.64 -14.37
C LYS A 514 6.33 -27.09 -13.32
N ILE A 515 6.23 -27.78 -12.17
CA ILE A 515 5.35 -27.36 -11.08
C ILE A 515 5.80 -26.02 -10.51
N VAL A 516 7.09 -25.87 -10.16
CA VAL A 516 7.62 -24.66 -9.55
C VAL A 516 7.48 -23.46 -10.48
N HIS A 517 7.88 -23.59 -11.75
CA HIS A 517 7.73 -22.52 -12.75
C HIS A 517 6.26 -22.15 -13.02
N LYS A 518 5.35 -23.14 -12.99
CA LYS A 518 3.92 -22.84 -13.15
C LYS A 518 3.33 -22.08 -11.97
N LEU A 519 3.80 -22.36 -10.76
CA LEU A 519 3.41 -21.59 -9.55
C LEU A 519 3.95 -20.17 -9.62
N ASP A 520 5.21 -19.98 -10.02
CA ASP A 520 5.84 -18.67 -10.18
C ASP A 520 5.12 -17.83 -11.27
N ALA A 521 4.85 -18.38 -12.43
CA ALA A 521 4.12 -17.68 -13.50
C ALA A 521 2.74 -17.16 -13.03
N VAL A 522 2.02 -17.93 -12.21
CA VAL A 522 0.76 -17.47 -11.60
C VAL A 522 1.01 -16.44 -10.53
N GLY A 523 2.10 -16.57 -9.76
CA GLY A 523 2.51 -15.60 -8.76
C GLY A 523 2.72 -14.21 -9.35
N ASN A 524 3.33 -14.11 -10.52
CA ASN A 524 3.51 -12.83 -11.21
C ASN A 524 2.19 -12.21 -11.68
N THR A 525 1.25 -13.05 -12.16
CA THR A 525 -0.09 -12.58 -12.53
C THR A 525 -0.84 -12.07 -11.30
N THR A 526 -0.79 -12.79 -10.18
CA THR A 526 -1.44 -12.35 -8.94
C THR A 526 -0.83 -11.05 -8.40
N LYS A 527 0.50 -10.90 -8.40
CA LYS A 527 1.19 -9.65 -8.05
C LYS A 527 0.69 -8.46 -8.90
N ALA A 528 0.54 -8.64 -10.21
CA ALA A 528 0.06 -7.56 -11.10
C ALA A 528 -1.39 -7.18 -10.79
N VAL A 529 -2.28 -8.16 -10.65
CA VAL A 529 -3.71 -7.94 -10.37
C VAL A 529 -3.91 -7.24 -9.02
N THR A 530 -3.17 -7.65 -7.98
CA THR A 530 -3.27 -7.04 -6.64
C THR A 530 -2.73 -5.61 -6.60
N LYS A 531 -1.70 -5.30 -7.39
CA LYS A 531 -1.22 -3.91 -7.55
C LYS A 531 -2.28 -3.02 -8.19
N GLY A 532 -2.96 -3.49 -9.26
CA GLY A 532 -4.08 -2.77 -9.86
C GLY A 532 -5.22 -2.51 -8.87
N PHE A 533 -5.58 -3.53 -8.08
CA PHE A 533 -6.55 -3.41 -7.01
C PHE A 533 -6.11 -2.38 -5.95
N ALA A 534 -4.86 -2.43 -5.49
CA ALA A 534 -4.33 -1.50 -4.50
C ALA A 534 -4.38 -0.04 -4.99
N ILE A 535 -4.01 0.21 -6.26
CA ILE A 535 -4.07 1.54 -6.88
C ILE A 535 -5.52 2.05 -6.92
N ALA A 536 -6.45 1.27 -7.44
CA ALA A 536 -7.84 1.70 -7.55
C ALA A 536 -8.48 1.95 -6.18
N SER A 537 -8.19 1.10 -5.19
CA SER A 537 -8.67 1.29 -3.81
C SER A 537 -8.11 2.55 -3.16
N ALA A 538 -6.82 2.86 -3.42
CA ALA A 538 -6.18 4.08 -2.94
C ALA A 538 -6.82 5.34 -3.53
N VAL A 539 -7.24 5.31 -4.80
CA VAL A 539 -7.93 6.42 -5.45
C VAL A 539 -9.29 6.67 -4.81
N VAL A 540 -10.11 5.63 -4.66
CA VAL A 540 -11.44 5.77 -4.05
C VAL A 540 -11.32 6.25 -2.60
N ALA A 541 -10.35 5.71 -1.83
CA ALA A 541 -10.04 6.17 -0.48
C ALA A 541 -9.61 7.64 -0.45
N ALA A 542 -8.76 8.07 -1.39
CA ALA A 542 -8.31 9.45 -1.47
C ALA A 542 -9.43 10.42 -1.84
N VAL A 543 -10.36 10.04 -2.73
CA VAL A 543 -11.56 10.82 -3.05
C VAL A 543 -12.48 10.94 -1.83
N ALA A 544 -12.64 9.86 -1.05
CA ALA A 544 -13.39 9.89 0.20
C ALA A 544 -12.74 10.82 1.25
N LEU A 545 -11.41 10.72 1.42
CA LEU A 545 -10.64 11.63 2.30
C LEU A 545 -10.73 13.09 1.86
N PHE A 546 -10.68 13.35 0.57
CA PHE A 546 -10.85 14.70 0.02
C PHE A 546 -12.21 15.29 0.37
N ARG A 547 -13.27 14.47 0.34
CA ARG A 547 -14.58 14.86 0.82
C ARG A 547 -14.63 15.06 2.33
N SER A 548 -13.94 14.20 3.10
CA SER A 548 -13.78 14.38 4.55
C SER A 548 -13.07 15.69 4.87
N TYR A 549 -12.02 16.06 4.11
CA TYR A 549 -11.34 17.36 4.22
C TYR A 549 -12.31 18.53 4.03
N SER A 550 -13.15 18.50 3.00
CA SER A 550 -14.14 19.55 2.75
C SER A 550 -15.20 19.65 3.87
N SER A 551 -15.62 18.50 4.41
CA SER A 551 -16.58 18.46 5.53
C SER A 551 -15.98 19.01 6.82
N GLU A 552 -14.72 18.69 7.11
CA GLU A 552 -14.01 19.16 8.30
C GLU A 552 -13.80 20.69 8.29
N ILE A 553 -13.55 21.29 7.12
CA ILE A 553 -13.48 22.76 6.99
C ILE A 553 -14.80 23.42 7.45
N ASN A 554 -15.96 22.86 7.02
CA ASN A 554 -17.24 23.41 7.43
C ASN A 554 -17.50 23.31 8.93
N ILE A 555 -16.99 22.27 9.59
CA ILE A 555 -17.10 22.10 11.03
C ILE A 555 -16.20 23.13 11.76
N LEU A 556 -14.98 23.33 11.27
CA LEU A 556 -14.01 24.23 11.90
C LEU A 556 -14.29 25.71 11.65
N ASP A 557 -14.81 26.05 10.47
CA ASP A 557 -15.18 27.43 10.09
C ASP A 557 -16.43 27.42 9.20
N PRO A 558 -17.64 27.42 9.78
CA PRO A 558 -18.90 27.47 9.07
C PRO A 558 -19.04 28.71 8.17
N GLY A 559 -18.34 29.80 8.49
CA GLY A 559 -18.38 31.04 7.71
C GLY A 559 -17.81 30.92 6.29
N LEU A 560 -16.95 29.94 6.04
CA LEU A 560 -16.40 29.68 4.71
C LEU A 560 -17.43 29.02 3.77
N ASN A 561 -18.48 28.41 4.30
CA ASN A 561 -19.58 27.77 3.57
C ASN A 561 -19.11 26.83 2.45
N PHE A 562 -18.12 26.02 2.76
CA PHE A 562 -17.49 25.08 1.81
C PHE A 562 -18.46 23.98 1.31
N ALA A 563 -19.50 23.64 2.11
CA ALA A 563 -20.50 22.64 1.74
C ALA A 563 -21.30 23.08 0.49
N GLU A 564 -21.63 24.36 0.38
CA GLU A 564 -22.38 24.90 -0.76
C GLU A 564 -21.47 25.38 -1.90
N LYS A 565 -20.40 26.11 -1.57
CA LYS A 565 -19.52 26.71 -2.58
C LYS A 565 -18.59 25.69 -3.25
N GLY A 566 -18.22 24.61 -2.54
CA GLY A 566 -17.18 23.69 -2.98
C GLY A 566 -15.81 24.35 -3.16
N ILE A 567 -14.87 23.62 -3.76
CA ILE A 567 -13.53 24.13 -4.09
C ILE A 567 -13.60 24.72 -5.51
N GLN A 568 -13.49 26.03 -5.61
CA GLN A 568 -13.63 26.75 -6.89
C GLN A 568 -12.30 26.76 -7.63
N VAL A 569 -12.18 25.99 -8.70
CA VAL A 569 -10.94 25.84 -9.49
C VAL A 569 -10.48 27.13 -10.16
N ASN A 570 -11.37 28.08 -10.40
CA ASN A 570 -11.07 29.40 -10.98
C ASN A 570 -10.36 30.37 -9.99
N LEU A 571 -10.32 30.05 -8.70
CA LEU A 571 -9.56 30.85 -7.73
C LEU A 571 -8.07 30.64 -7.93
N PRO A 572 -7.25 31.73 -8.00
CA PRO A 572 -5.80 31.61 -8.23
C PRO A 572 -5.09 30.70 -7.21
N ALA A 573 -5.45 30.79 -5.92
CA ALA A 573 -4.86 29.95 -4.89
C ALA A 573 -5.15 28.46 -5.12
N VAL A 574 -6.39 28.11 -5.52
CA VAL A 574 -6.79 26.73 -5.83
C VAL A 574 -6.07 26.21 -7.06
N PHE A 575 -5.99 27.04 -8.11
CA PHE A 575 -5.31 26.66 -9.35
C PHE A 575 -3.82 26.44 -9.15
N VAL A 576 -3.14 27.31 -8.39
CA VAL A 576 -1.73 27.14 -8.02
C VAL A 576 -1.55 25.88 -7.15
N GLY A 577 -2.44 25.64 -6.19
CA GLY A 577 -2.46 24.41 -5.42
C GLY A 577 -2.56 23.16 -6.30
N LEU A 578 -3.51 23.17 -7.26
CA LEU A 578 -3.71 22.07 -8.23
C LEU A 578 -2.45 21.77 -9.05
N LEU A 579 -1.77 22.81 -9.54
CA LEU A 579 -0.51 22.66 -10.30
C LEU A 579 0.61 22.05 -9.45
N ILE A 580 0.79 22.56 -8.20
CA ILE A 580 1.78 22.03 -7.29
C ILE A 580 1.46 20.57 -6.93
N GLY A 581 0.21 20.28 -6.57
CA GLY A 581 -0.25 18.93 -6.25
C GLY A 581 -0.04 17.96 -7.42
N GLY A 582 -0.40 18.39 -8.64
CA GLY A 582 -0.18 17.62 -9.86
C GLY A 582 1.29 17.32 -10.17
N ALA A 583 2.21 18.20 -9.77
CA ALA A 583 3.64 18.02 -9.98
C ALA A 583 4.29 17.05 -8.96
N MET A 584 3.71 16.88 -7.77
CA MET A 584 4.32 16.09 -6.70
C MET A 584 4.53 14.62 -7.03
N PRO A 585 3.59 13.88 -7.63
CA PRO A 585 3.80 12.49 -8.01
C PRO A 585 4.96 12.31 -9.00
N PHE A 586 5.15 13.24 -9.94
CA PHE A 586 6.29 13.22 -10.86
C PHE A 586 7.63 13.42 -10.13
N LEU A 587 7.70 14.40 -9.23
CA LEU A 587 8.90 14.66 -8.44
C LEU A 587 9.24 13.45 -7.55
N PHE A 588 8.26 12.90 -6.86
CA PHE A 588 8.41 11.74 -6.00
C PHE A 588 8.89 10.51 -6.77
N SER A 589 8.24 10.20 -7.90
CA SER A 589 8.61 9.08 -8.77
C SER A 589 10.02 9.23 -9.32
N SER A 590 10.40 10.44 -9.76
CA SER A 590 11.76 10.74 -10.21
C SER A 590 12.83 10.49 -9.13
N ILE A 591 12.52 10.80 -7.87
CA ILE A 591 13.41 10.54 -6.73
C ILE A 591 13.50 9.04 -6.46
N ALA A 592 12.38 8.33 -6.47
CA ALA A 592 12.31 6.89 -6.22
C ALA A 592 13.09 6.11 -7.29
N ILE A 593 12.86 6.40 -8.57
CA ILE A 593 13.56 5.74 -9.70
C ILE A 593 15.07 5.99 -9.62
N ARG A 594 15.49 7.24 -9.37
CA ARG A 594 16.91 7.54 -9.19
C ARG A 594 17.52 6.87 -7.96
N ALA A 595 16.76 6.70 -6.90
CA ALA A 595 17.22 6.00 -5.72
C ALA A 595 17.51 4.52 -6.01
N VAL A 596 16.61 3.85 -6.78
CA VAL A 596 16.85 2.48 -7.26
C VAL A 596 18.13 2.43 -8.11
N GLY A 597 18.28 3.31 -9.10
CA GLY A 597 19.46 3.32 -9.96
C GLY A 597 20.78 3.49 -9.19
N ARG A 598 20.81 4.42 -8.20
CA ARG A 598 22.00 4.61 -7.34
C ARG A 598 22.31 3.39 -6.47
N ALA A 599 21.27 2.73 -5.94
CA ALA A 599 21.44 1.55 -5.13
C ALA A 599 21.89 0.35 -5.98
N ALA A 600 21.26 0.16 -7.14
CA ALA A 600 21.61 -0.89 -8.10
C ALA A 600 23.06 -0.80 -8.57
N PHE A 601 23.55 0.42 -8.88
CA PHE A 601 24.93 0.63 -9.27
C PHE A 601 25.92 0.09 -8.22
N GLN A 602 25.66 0.30 -6.93
CA GLN A 602 26.53 -0.21 -5.86
C GLN A 602 26.53 -1.75 -5.79
N VAL A 603 25.38 -2.38 -6.06
CA VAL A 603 25.28 -3.85 -6.13
C VAL A 603 26.00 -4.39 -7.35
N VAL A 604 25.80 -3.77 -8.52
CA VAL A 604 26.51 -4.11 -9.78
C VAL A 604 28.03 -4.10 -9.57
N GLU A 605 28.57 -3.03 -9.00
CA GLU A 605 30.00 -2.93 -8.74
C GLU A 605 30.50 -4.00 -7.75
N GLU A 606 29.72 -4.35 -6.73
CA GLU A 606 30.07 -5.41 -5.81
C GLU A 606 30.08 -6.79 -6.48
N VAL A 607 29.09 -7.09 -7.33
CA VAL A 607 29.02 -8.36 -8.07
C VAL A 607 30.21 -8.45 -9.03
N ARG A 608 30.51 -7.38 -9.79
CA ARG A 608 31.69 -7.33 -10.67
C ARG A 608 33.00 -7.50 -9.90
N ARG A 609 33.11 -6.88 -8.70
CA ARG A 609 34.27 -7.03 -7.83
C ARG A 609 34.48 -8.49 -7.43
N GLN A 610 33.42 -9.17 -6.98
CA GLN A 610 33.51 -10.57 -6.57
C GLN A 610 33.89 -11.48 -7.74
N PHE A 611 33.30 -11.31 -8.92
CA PHE A 611 33.70 -12.09 -10.11
C PHE A 611 35.16 -11.88 -10.50
N ARG A 612 35.70 -10.67 -10.36
CA ARG A 612 37.12 -10.35 -10.67
C ARG A 612 38.09 -10.85 -9.61
N GLU A 613 37.76 -10.69 -8.32
CA GLU A 613 38.67 -10.97 -7.20
C GLU A 613 38.55 -12.40 -6.67
N MET A 614 37.46 -13.11 -6.99
CA MET A 614 37.17 -14.48 -6.56
C MET A 614 36.93 -15.40 -7.77
N PRO A 615 37.93 -15.68 -8.61
CA PRO A 615 37.76 -16.35 -9.91
C PRO A 615 37.13 -17.74 -9.80
N GLY A 616 37.26 -18.44 -8.67
CA GLY A 616 36.61 -19.72 -8.43
C GLY A 616 35.09 -19.69 -8.34
N ILE A 617 34.46 -18.51 -8.27
CA ILE A 617 33.00 -18.37 -8.25
C ILE A 617 32.40 -18.88 -9.58
N MET A 618 32.91 -18.42 -10.71
CA MET A 618 32.39 -18.83 -12.03
C MET A 618 32.54 -20.32 -12.30
N GLU A 619 33.54 -20.97 -11.69
CA GLU A 619 33.75 -22.41 -11.75
C GLU A 619 32.93 -23.20 -10.72
N GLY A 620 32.17 -22.51 -9.85
CA GLY A 620 31.40 -23.14 -8.76
C GLY A 620 32.25 -23.70 -7.62
N LYS A 621 33.54 -23.37 -7.56
CA LYS A 621 34.49 -23.84 -6.52
C LYS A 621 34.50 -22.95 -5.28
N THR A 622 34.22 -21.65 -5.45
CA THR A 622 34.22 -20.66 -4.37
C THR A 622 32.79 -20.14 -4.20
N LYS A 623 32.32 -20.11 -2.96
CA LYS A 623 30.99 -19.55 -2.63
C LYS A 623 31.05 -18.03 -2.62
N PRO A 624 30.09 -17.32 -3.26
CA PRO A 624 29.99 -15.86 -3.22
C PRO A 624 29.74 -15.34 -1.79
N ASP A 625 30.13 -14.09 -1.53
CA ASP A 625 29.71 -13.35 -0.35
C ASP A 625 28.35 -12.67 -0.57
N TYR A 626 27.28 -13.43 -0.37
CA TYR A 626 25.91 -12.94 -0.49
C TYR A 626 25.58 -11.85 0.54
N SER A 627 26.16 -11.91 1.74
CA SER A 627 25.87 -10.99 2.84
C SER A 627 26.27 -9.56 2.52
N ARG A 628 27.30 -9.40 1.70
CA ARG A 628 27.78 -8.10 1.24
C ARG A 628 26.75 -7.38 0.38
N CYS A 629 26.15 -8.06 -0.60
CA CYS A 629 25.07 -7.50 -1.45
C CYS A 629 23.84 -7.14 -0.63
N VAL A 630 23.42 -8.00 0.31
CA VAL A 630 22.33 -7.69 1.25
C VAL A 630 22.61 -6.43 2.07
N ALA A 631 23.84 -6.27 2.59
CA ALA A 631 24.23 -5.11 3.38
C ALA A 631 24.23 -3.81 2.56
N ILE A 632 24.72 -3.88 1.31
CA ILE A 632 24.74 -2.74 0.38
C ILE A 632 23.30 -2.30 0.05
N SER A 633 22.44 -3.23 -0.39
CA SER A 633 21.02 -2.93 -0.71
C SER A 633 20.28 -2.36 0.50
N THR A 634 20.49 -2.92 1.69
CA THR A 634 19.91 -2.41 2.95
C THR A 634 20.35 -0.98 3.24
N SER A 635 21.66 -0.72 3.20
CA SER A 635 22.21 0.62 3.50
C SER A 635 21.75 1.66 2.49
N ALA A 636 21.70 1.31 1.21
CA ALA A 636 21.25 2.19 0.14
C ALA A 636 19.75 2.54 0.32
N ALA A 637 18.89 1.54 0.52
CA ALA A 637 17.47 1.77 0.76
C ALA A 637 17.21 2.72 1.93
N GLN A 638 17.90 2.52 3.07
CA GLN A 638 17.74 3.36 4.25
C GLN A 638 18.15 4.83 4.03
N ARG A 639 19.20 5.08 3.24
CA ARG A 639 19.64 6.45 2.95
C ARG A 639 18.63 7.23 2.12
N GLU A 640 17.93 6.55 1.23
CA GLU A 640 17.01 7.16 0.26
C GLU A 640 15.61 7.45 0.85
N LEU A 641 15.25 6.85 1.99
CA LEU A 641 13.92 7.01 2.59
C LEU A 641 13.58 8.41 3.10
N THR A 642 14.60 9.17 3.54
CA THR A 642 14.36 10.44 4.24
C THR A 642 13.67 11.48 3.34
N THR A 643 14.09 11.60 2.08
CA THR A 643 13.57 12.60 1.15
C THR A 643 12.10 12.36 0.78
N PRO A 644 11.66 11.14 0.38
CA PRO A 644 10.26 10.83 0.15
C PRO A 644 9.35 11.11 1.34
N GLY A 645 9.77 10.71 2.55
CA GLY A 645 9.01 10.96 3.77
C GLY A 645 8.82 12.44 4.08
N LEU A 646 9.86 13.25 3.91
CA LEU A 646 9.77 14.70 4.11
C LEU A 646 8.88 15.38 3.07
N ILE A 647 8.93 14.98 1.82
CA ILE A 647 8.05 15.49 0.76
C ILE A 647 6.59 15.22 1.15
N ALA A 648 6.28 13.99 1.58
CA ALA A 648 4.93 13.58 1.91
C ALA A 648 4.31 14.41 3.06
N VAL A 649 5.11 14.81 4.04
CA VAL A 649 4.63 15.55 5.22
C VAL A 649 4.73 17.07 5.02
N LEU A 650 5.87 17.59 4.53
CA LEU A 650 6.10 19.03 4.48
C LEU A 650 5.35 19.74 3.35
N THR A 651 5.12 19.08 2.21
CA THR A 651 4.49 19.75 1.06
C THR A 651 3.05 20.20 1.35
N PRO A 652 2.14 19.35 1.89
CA PRO A 652 0.81 19.80 2.28
C PRO A 652 0.84 20.94 3.29
N MET A 653 1.78 20.93 4.24
CA MET A 653 1.96 21.99 5.23
C MET A 653 2.33 23.31 4.56
N ILE A 654 3.35 23.30 3.68
CA ILE A 654 3.79 24.50 2.96
C ILE A 654 2.62 25.09 2.18
N VAL A 655 1.92 24.26 1.42
CA VAL A 655 0.78 24.69 0.60
C VAL A 655 -0.35 25.25 1.47
N GLY A 656 -0.70 24.56 2.55
CA GLY A 656 -1.76 24.99 3.47
C GLY A 656 -1.45 26.35 4.15
N PHE A 657 -0.24 26.56 4.63
CA PHE A 657 0.14 27.83 5.25
C PHE A 657 0.28 28.98 4.24
N LEU A 658 0.70 28.73 3.01
CA LEU A 658 0.87 29.76 1.98
C LEU A 658 -0.42 30.10 1.24
N LEU A 659 -1.17 29.07 0.83
CA LEU A 659 -2.35 29.21 -0.04
C LEU A 659 -3.69 29.05 0.69
N GLY A 660 -3.65 28.77 2.00
CA GLY A 660 -4.85 28.56 2.80
C GLY A 660 -5.57 27.23 2.51
N VAL A 661 -6.75 27.07 3.12
CA VAL A 661 -7.55 25.83 3.01
C VAL A 661 -8.02 25.56 1.58
N GLU A 662 -8.37 26.59 0.82
CA GLU A 662 -8.82 26.45 -0.58
C GLU A 662 -7.69 25.96 -1.48
N GLY A 663 -6.50 26.58 -1.38
CA GLY A 663 -5.32 26.18 -2.13
C GLY A 663 -4.82 24.78 -1.78
N LEU A 664 -4.92 24.40 -0.50
CA LEU A 664 -4.63 23.02 -0.08
C LEU A 664 -5.63 22.01 -0.67
N GLY A 665 -6.90 22.37 -0.75
CA GLY A 665 -7.90 21.56 -1.45
C GLY A 665 -7.57 21.36 -2.93
N GLY A 666 -7.15 22.42 -3.65
CA GLY A 666 -6.64 22.32 -5.02
C GLY A 666 -5.43 21.37 -5.12
N PHE A 667 -4.48 21.48 -4.18
CA PHE A 667 -3.33 20.59 -4.09
C PHE A 667 -3.72 19.12 -3.96
N LEU A 668 -4.67 18.81 -3.08
CA LEU A 668 -5.17 17.43 -2.89
C LEU A 668 -5.82 16.88 -4.16
N ALA A 669 -6.63 17.68 -4.85
CA ALA A 669 -7.21 17.29 -6.13
C ALA A 669 -6.14 16.99 -7.18
N GLY A 670 -5.10 17.82 -7.28
CA GLY A 670 -3.98 17.64 -8.19
C GLY A 670 -3.19 16.36 -7.95
N ILE A 671 -2.86 16.07 -6.69
CA ILE A 671 -2.07 14.87 -6.37
C ILE A 671 -2.87 13.59 -6.57
N ILE A 672 -4.17 13.59 -6.28
CA ILE A 672 -5.04 12.44 -6.52
C ILE A 672 -5.08 12.14 -8.03
N LEU A 673 -5.33 13.16 -8.86
CA LEU A 673 -5.43 12.99 -10.31
C LEU A 673 -4.15 12.44 -10.92
N THR A 674 -3.03 13.12 -10.73
CA THR A 674 -1.78 12.73 -11.40
C THR A 674 -1.13 11.51 -10.76
N GLY A 675 -1.27 11.34 -9.45
CA GLY A 675 -0.71 10.20 -8.72
C GLY A 675 -1.32 8.87 -9.17
N GLN A 676 -2.65 8.82 -9.36
CA GLN A 676 -3.31 7.62 -9.86
C GLN A 676 -2.94 7.29 -11.32
N LEU A 677 -2.86 8.31 -12.20
CA LEU A 677 -2.47 8.12 -13.60
C LEU A 677 -1.06 7.50 -13.68
N LEU A 678 -0.12 8.09 -12.96
CA LEU A 678 1.26 7.58 -12.93
C LEU A 678 1.36 6.19 -12.29
N ALA A 679 0.61 5.93 -11.21
CA ALA A 679 0.66 4.62 -10.54
C ALA A 679 0.17 3.50 -11.47
N VAL A 680 -0.96 3.71 -12.19
CA VAL A 680 -1.47 2.74 -13.18
C VAL A 680 -0.47 2.55 -14.32
N MET A 681 0.04 3.66 -14.90
CA MET A 681 1.01 3.61 -16.00
C MET A 681 2.25 2.81 -15.60
N PHE A 682 2.86 3.14 -14.47
CA PHE A 682 4.08 2.45 -14.01
C PHE A 682 3.85 0.97 -13.73
N SER A 683 2.76 0.64 -13.04
CA SER A 683 2.45 -0.74 -12.68
C SER A 683 2.20 -1.60 -13.93
N ASN A 684 1.40 -1.10 -14.88
CA ASN A 684 1.02 -1.86 -16.05
C ASN A 684 2.15 -1.90 -17.10
N SER A 685 2.88 -0.80 -17.34
CA SER A 685 4.09 -0.83 -18.20
C SER A 685 5.07 -1.87 -17.70
N GLY A 686 5.43 -1.81 -16.42
CA GLY A 686 6.40 -2.73 -15.81
C GLY A 686 5.93 -4.18 -15.86
N GLY A 687 4.65 -4.45 -15.56
CA GLY A 687 4.06 -5.79 -15.66
C GLY A 687 4.03 -6.34 -17.08
N THR A 688 3.79 -5.47 -18.08
CA THR A 688 3.80 -5.84 -19.49
C THR A 688 5.21 -6.24 -19.96
N TRP A 689 6.26 -5.48 -19.57
CA TRP A 689 7.65 -5.82 -19.92
C TRP A 689 8.11 -7.10 -19.26
N ASP A 690 7.83 -7.31 -17.98
CA ASP A 690 8.20 -8.51 -17.23
C ASP A 690 7.58 -9.77 -17.89
N ASN A 691 6.28 -9.75 -18.13
CA ASN A 691 5.60 -10.86 -18.76
C ASN A 691 5.95 -11.03 -20.25
N ALA A 692 6.36 -9.98 -20.97
CA ALA A 692 6.93 -10.09 -22.30
C ALA A 692 8.27 -10.84 -22.27
N LYS A 693 9.17 -10.54 -21.30
CA LYS A 693 10.41 -11.32 -21.05
C LYS A 693 10.09 -12.78 -20.79
N LYS A 694 9.17 -13.07 -19.86
CA LYS A 694 8.77 -14.46 -19.52
C LYS A 694 8.17 -15.21 -20.71
N SER A 695 7.42 -14.54 -21.58
CA SER A 695 6.94 -15.14 -22.84
C SER A 695 8.08 -15.58 -23.75
N ILE A 696 9.14 -14.78 -23.84
CA ILE A 696 10.32 -15.11 -24.62
C ILE A 696 11.08 -16.27 -23.97
N GLU A 697 11.26 -16.25 -22.65
CA GLU A 697 11.89 -17.35 -21.89
C GLU A 697 11.16 -18.69 -22.04
N ALA A 698 9.83 -18.64 -22.19
CA ALA A 698 8.99 -19.82 -22.46
C ALA A 698 9.16 -20.38 -23.89
N GLY A 699 10.00 -19.78 -24.72
CA GLY A 699 10.34 -20.29 -26.05
C GLY A 699 9.90 -19.40 -27.22
N LEU A 700 9.21 -18.29 -27.00
CA LEU A 700 8.89 -17.36 -28.08
C LEU A 700 10.18 -16.74 -28.66
N TYR A 701 10.21 -16.56 -29.96
CA TYR A 701 11.30 -15.90 -30.70
C TYR A 701 12.71 -16.48 -30.44
N GLY A 702 12.77 -17.78 -30.14
CA GLY A 702 14.02 -18.54 -29.96
C GLY A 702 14.41 -18.78 -28.51
N GLY A 703 13.67 -18.26 -27.55
CA GLY A 703 13.86 -18.57 -26.13
C GLY A 703 15.06 -17.87 -25.46
N LYS A 704 15.46 -18.43 -24.33
CA LYS A 704 16.57 -17.91 -23.51
C LYS A 704 17.88 -17.80 -24.31
N GLY A 705 18.67 -16.76 -24.06
CA GLY A 705 19.99 -16.52 -24.67
C GLY A 705 19.96 -15.84 -26.05
N THR A 706 18.78 -15.60 -26.65
CA THR A 706 18.66 -14.90 -27.93
C THR A 706 18.73 -13.38 -27.77
N GLU A 707 18.96 -12.64 -28.88
CA GLU A 707 18.92 -11.17 -28.87
C GLU A 707 17.53 -10.64 -28.48
N ALA A 708 16.44 -11.37 -28.82
CA ALA A 708 15.10 -11.05 -28.36
C ALA A 708 14.97 -11.18 -26.84
N HIS A 709 15.59 -12.21 -26.26
CA HIS A 709 15.62 -12.37 -24.79
C HIS A 709 16.39 -11.25 -24.12
N LYS A 710 17.56 -10.86 -24.63
CA LYS A 710 18.33 -9.72 -24.09
C LYS A 710 17.54 -8.41 -24.16
N ALA A 711 16.82 -8.18 -25.26
CA ALA A 711 15.95 -7.02 -25.41
C ALA A 711 14.79 -7.06 -24.39
N GLY A 712 14.23 -8.24 -24.11
CA GLY A 712 13.21 -8.45 -23.09
C GLY A 712 13.73 -8.16 -21.68
N ILE A 713 14.92 -8.64 -21.32
CA ILE A 713 15.58 -8.34 -20.03
C ILE A 713 15.78 -6.83 -19.86
N ILE A 714 16.27 -6.12 -20.87
CA ILE A 714 16.46 -4.66 -20.79
C ILE A 714 15.13 -3.94 -20.57
N GLY A 715 14.04 -4.39 -21.24
CA GLY A 715 12.71 -3.83 -21.03
C GLY A 715 12.22 -4.03 -19.59
N ASP A 716 12.39 -5.22 -19.04
CA ASP A 716 12.03 -5.56 -17.67
C ASP A 716 12.86 -4.77 -16.65
N THR A 717 14.17 -4.69 -16.82
CA THR A 717 15.07 -3.88 -15.98
C THR A 717 14.67 -2.40 -15.93
N VAL A 718 14.14 -1.83 -17.03
CA VAL A 718 13.57 -0.47 -17.06
C VAL A 718 12.23 -0.45 -16.32
N GLY A 719 11.43 -1.49 -16.44
CA GLY A 719 10.12 -1.63 -15.82
C GLY A 719 10.16 -1.86 -14.31
N ASP A 720 11.21 -2.47 -13.79
CA ASP A 720 11.35 -2.83 -12.38
C ASP A 720 11.21 -1.64 -11.41
N PRO A 721 11.96 -0.54 -11.58
CA PRO A 721 11.75 0.66 -10.77
C PRO A 721 10.33 1.24 -10.89
N PHE A 722 9.64 1.01 -12.01
CA PHE A 722 8.28 1.49 -12.25
C PHE A 722 7.26 0.65 -11.49
N LYS A 723 7.23 -0.68 -11.75
CA LYS A 723 6.17 -1.58 -11.22
C LYS A 723 6.31 -1.88 -9.74
N ASP A 724 7.53 -1.87 -9.19
CA ASP A 724 7.80 -2.36 -7.83
C ASP A 724 8.26 -1.27 -6.84
N THR A 725 8.64 -0.07 -7.34
CA THR A 725 9.05 1.04 -6.47
C THR A 725 8.20 2.28 -6.68
N ALA A 726 8.28 2.95 -7.82
CA ALA A 726 7.63 4.25 -8.04
C ALA A 726 6.11 4.12 -8.07
N GLY A 727 5.55 3.21 -8.87
CA GLY A 727 4.10 3.01 -8.99
C GLY A 727 3.43 2.71 -7.66
N PRO A 728 3.79 1.61 -7.00
CA PRO A 728 3.18 1.24 -5.72
C PRO A 728 3.39 2.25 -4.58
N SER A 729 4.50 3.00 -4.59
CA SER A 729 4.77 4.02 -3.57
C SER A 729 3.90 5.27 -3.70
N LEU A 730 3.28 5.51 -4.86
CA LEU A 730 2.31 6.59 -5.04
C LEU A 730 1.02 6.37 -4.25
N ASN A 731 0.63 5.11 -4.01
CA ASN A 731 -0.58 4.79 -3.23
C ASN A 731 -0.50 5.36 -1.80
N PRO A 732 0.49 5.00 -0.97
CA PRO A 732 0.62 5.57 0.36
C PRO A 732 0.97 7.07 0.32
N LEU A 733 1.70 7.56 -0.69
CA LEU A 733 1.99 8.99 -0.83
C LEU A 733 0.72 9.84 -0.88
N ILE A 734 -0.22 9.48 -1.77
CA ILE A 734 -1.49 10.20 -1.94
C ILE A 734 -2.25 10.23 -0.62
N LYS A 735 -2.36 9.09 0.06
CA LYS A 735 -3.09 8.96 1.32
C LYS A 735 -2.42 9.72 2.47
N VAL A 736 -1.10 9.61 2.61
CA VAL A 736 -0.32 10.36 3.62
C VAL A 736 -0.53 11.86 3.45
N MET A 737 -0.43 12.40 2.22
CA MET A 737 -0.62 13.83 1.99
C MET A 737 -2.05 14.29 2.29
N ASN A 738 -3.07 13.47 1.98
CA ASN A 738 -4.46 13.75 2.36
C ASN A 738 -4.66 13.75 3.88
N LEU A 739 -4.12 12.75 4.57
CA LEU A 739 -4.23 12.67 6.04
C LEU A 739 -3.48 13.80 6.74
N VAL A 740 -2.28 14.14 6.27
CA VAL A 740 -1.54 15.31 6.79
C VAL A 740 -2.36 16.57 6.60
N ALA A 741 -2.98 16.78 5.43
CA ALA A 741 -3.82 17.95 5.17
C ALA A 741 -5.00 18.07 6.15
N ILE A 742 -5.70 16.95 6.44
CA ILE A 742 -6.79 16.93 7.41
C ILE A 742 -6.27 17.17 8.83
N LEU A 743 -5.17 16.52 9.23
CA LEU A 743 -4.60 16.67 10.56
C LEU A 743 -4.08 18.08 10.83
N ILE A 744 -3.54 18.78 9.84
CA ILE A 744 -3.05 20.17 10.03
C ILE A 744 -4.14 21.21 9.80
N LEU A 745 -5.34 20.82 9.38
CA LEU A 745 -6.42 21.73 9.06
C LEU A 745 -6.77 22.70 10.21
N PRO A 746 -6.90 22.25 11.47
CA PRO A 746 -7.11 23.17 12.60
C PRO A 746 -6.01 24.23 12.73
N LEU A 747 -4.76 23.85 12.44
CA LEU A 747 -3.64 24.80 12.47
C LEU A 747 -3.75 25.83 11.33
N ILE A 748 -4.15 25.41 10.14
CA ILE A 748 -4.28 26.32 8.97
C ILE A 748 -5.43 27.30 9.20
N VAL A 749 -6.58 26.80 9.67
CA VAL A 749 -7.75 27.64 10.00
C VAL A 749 -7.39 28.63 11.12
N GLY A 750 -6.73 28.18 12.19
CA GLY A 750 -6.23 29.06 13.25
C GLY A 750 -5.16 30.03 12.77
N ALA A 751 -4.26 29.57 11.90
CA ALA A 751 -3.25 30.43 11.32
C ALA A 751 -3.84 31.52 10.41
N SER A 752 -5.07 31.39 9.91
CA SER A 752 -5.74 32.47 9.17
C SER A 752 -5.82 33.77 10.01
N LYS A 753 -5.88 33.63 11.33
CA LYS A 753 -5.93 34.74 12.32
C LYS A 753 -4.54 35.25 12.72
N LEU A 754 -3.44 34.57 12.32
CA LEU A 754 -2.07 35.00 12.66
C LEU A 754 -1.57 36.10 11.71
N PRO A 755 -0.61 36.95 12.20
CA PRO A 755 0.07 37.92 11.35
C PRO A 755 0.69 37.26 10.12
N HIS A 756 0.59 37.93 8.97
CA HIS A 756 1.07 37.39 7.67
C HIS A 756 2.55 36.97 7.70
N ASN A 757 3.41 37.75 8.40
CA ASN A 757 4.83 37.46 8.56
C ASN A 757 5.11 36.10 9.23
N VAL A 758 4.30 35.67 10.22
CA VAL A 758 4.48 34.37 10.88
C VAL A 758 4.21 33.22 9.90
N LYS A 759 3.14 33.31 9.11
CA LYS A 759 2.83 32.31 8.07
C LYS A 759 3.95 32.18 7.06
N VAL A 760 4.47 33.32 6.60
CA VAL A 760 5.58 33.37 5.64
C VAL A 760 6.86 32.76 6.23
N ILE A 761 7.20 33.05 7.48
CA ILE A 761 8.38 32.48 8.14
C ILE A 761 8.29 30.95 8.21
N VAL A 762 7.16 30.39 8.66
CA VAL A 762 6.95 28.93 8.75
C VAL A 762 7.09 28.28 7.38
N SER A 763 6.49 28.90 6.37
CA SER A 763 6.58 28.41 4.99
C SER A 763 8.01 28.46 4.44
N ILE A 764 8.73 29.57 4.67
CA ILE A 764 10.13 29.72 4.23
C ILE A 764 11.02 28.66 4.89
N VAL A 765 10.88 28.47 6.21
CA VAL A 765 11.66 27.44 6.93
C VAL A 765 11.38 26.05 6.35
N SER A 766 10.11 25.71 6.14
CA SER A 766 9.72 24.41 5.57
C SER A 766 10.23 24.23 4.13
N ILE A 767 10.17 25.27 3.31
CA ILE A 767 10.73 25.29 1.94
C ILE A 767 12.25 25.09 1.97
N LEU A 768 12.96 25.82 2.82
CA LEU A 768 14.43 25.68 2.93
C LEU A 768 14.83 24.27 3.37
N VAL A 769 14.09 23.68 4.30
CA VAL A 769 14.30 22.28 4.70
C VAL A 769 14.11 21.36 3.50
N LEU A 770 12.98 21.48 2.79
CA LEU A 770 12.67 20.65 1.64
C LEU A 770 13.73 20.80 0.52
N LEU A 771 14.08 22.04 0.18
CA LEU A 771 15.10 22.31 -0.84
C LEU A 771 16.47 21.75 -0.45
N THR A 772 16.85 21.83 0.82
CA THR A 772 18.10 21.25 1.31
C THR A 772 18.14 19.74 1.10
N PHE A 773 17.05 19.04 1.42
CA PHE A 773 16.97 17.59 1.19
C PHE A 773 16.92 17.22 -0.29
N LEU A 774 16.19 17.98 -1.11
CA LEU A 774 16.18 17.79 -2.56
C LEU A 774 17.56 18.00 -3.17
N PHE A 775 18.30 19.02 -2.72
CA PHE A 775 19.68 19.26 -3.17
C PHE A 775 20.63 18.13 -2.75
N ILE A 776 20.51 17.64 -1.52
CA ILE A 776 21.29 16.49 -1.04
C ILE A 776 20.95 15.22 -1.82
N SER A 777 19.68 15.00 -2.12
CA SER A 777 19.24 13.86 -2.95
C SER A 777 19.73 13.93 -4.38
N LYS A 778 20.00 15.14 -4.91
CA LYS A 778 20.57 15.35 -6.25
C LYS A 778 22.11 15.36 -6.29
N ARG A 779 22.79 15.34 -5.13
CA ARG A 779 24.24 15.26 -5.13
C ARG A 779 24.67 14.00 -5.87
N LYS A 780 25.53 14.22 -6.88
CA LYS A 780 26.06 13.19 -7.76
C LYS A 780 26.63 12.04 -6.94
N VAL A 781 26.18 10.85 -7.21
CA VAL A 781 27.05 9.68 -7.13
C VAL A 781 28.01 9.86 -8.32
N GLU A 782 29.29 9.94 -8.07
CA GLU A 782 30.29 9.73 -9.12
C GLU A 782 30.05 8.30 -9.62
N TYR A 783 29.58 8.18 -10.87
CA TYR A 783 29.43 6.91 -11.56
C TYR A 783 30.79 6.38 -11.94
#